data_3a242d4a62d8bb9c734ccb298b779cf7
#
_entry.id   3a242d4a62d8bb9c734ccb298b779cf7
#
_cell.length_a   1.000
_cell.length_b   1.000
_cell.length_c   1.000
_cell.angle_alpha   90.00
_cell.angle_beta   90.00
_cell.angle_gamma   90.00
#
_symmetry.space_group_name_H-M   'P 1'
#
loop_
_entity.id
_entity.type
_entity.pdbx_description
1 polymer ?
#
loop_
_entity_poly.entity_id
_entity_poly.type
_entity_poly.pdbx_seq_one_letter_code
_entity_poly.pdbx_strand_id
1 'polypeptide(L)'
;MSRRLHPLMFASAFCAVFACAGCGLAGEGDSSATASLDPRKLVLETDLGGNEARAGQLFAVTCRTFAPPPAGSSADTWGAEVPLPGVPTVVVLDGPAEPLLVAGLKLKIAKAGAYHVACRIPAHGLQDPTPAELGVVPGLPATIATELLVPASAPPGTPASPVAAGTSVAVGCSAQDVYGNAFASGFSLTLTPPLPNPPIALAFTPTKVGTIAVACTVDAIADATPALLQVVPAVPRHLYTLVDPAEIQAGGAAKLACVANDAYGNAIPEFPFAIDLPPAVQLKGLYLTSTLTGLHDVRCVPESLAWNLFVVHAGTLSVLPGPPKFLDVATVPAKQVYKREEKVQFLPTVRDAWDNVVGDAKVTMAVTSPATGFKLKSADTLQFNLDNTYVVHFQVVDHPEVVRNVDILVDGAPPVLTIDQPPWGSTLTGKPSVYLEGTVGDAGSGVVEFVVDGKQPPIGAPDATGLSTWGLQHGAKHGLNPILAEVTDLGGQKSKAIRGFYYSGQYYPTDAQAPQAAMVTDGLQVFAGKDFLDDGVHDPAHPNDLATLIEVMVGGLDPNQLIPGAVSQGDVQVTLSNISFGKPTVNLVPVDGGLQLKVAIPNVHTDLAVKAKQKLGPISITLKVSGAIDIASVTVQTLVLLSVVDGKAQVAVGSSQATIDGMNLHVDGIAGLFDFLWNLLLQTYTSQLEGQLVQTLNGQVPKLIQGLLENLALDQTFTLPPLVPGAPEAQVSLVTVLKHLQCSPAGVLVRMDASFVAPKGTAHTVLGSIGRAGCIGTVQDAFVIDQSQRLQLALHDDVLNQALHAIWYGGALKIDGVTATQLGLDADPSKTGGFSLEGATFDVDFFLPPILESCNQTDGKFRLQVGDLYGKAKLLDGDLQLGLFLGLDMGAQIALGKSPEGAPQLSVQLDPELNLQYELFDISKAYAGSKSVFENLFAKLLGDALKNGIPGLDALKLNLPSLDLGGLVPGLPAWTKIQLQLKDLKRTGGYTAIDAGLE
;
A
#
# COMPACT_ATOMS: atom_id res chain seq x y z
N MET A 1 47.97 2.96 24.87
CA MET A 1 47.91 1.85 25.84
C MET A 1 46.91 0.87 25.29
N SER A 2 47.41 -0.13 24.67
CA SER A 2 47.62 -1.51 25.17
C SER A 2 46.29 -2.21 25.32
N ARG A 3 45.94 -3.33 24.76
CA ARG A 3 46.59 -4.43 24.07
C ARG A 3 45.47 -5.40 23.71
N ARG A 4 45.51 -5.96 22.51
CA ARG A 4 45.67 -7.38 22.21
C ARG A 4 44.49 -8.28 22.58
N LEU A 5 44.08 -9.28 21.87
CA LEU A 5 44.69 -10.19 20.89
C LEU A 5 43.59 -10.98 20.20
N HIS A 6 43.79 -11.27 18.98
CA HIS A 6 43.46 -12.49 18.23
C HIS A 6 43.69 -13.78 19.01
N PRO A 7 43.41 -14.97 18.51
CA PRO A 7 43.00 -15.39 17.18
C PRO A 7 42.16 -16.68 17.11
N LEU A 8 41.86 -17.04 15.87
CA LEU A 8 41.91 -18.39 15.26
C LEU A 8 40.85 -19.40 15.71
N MET A 9 40.35 -20.22 14.95
CA MET A 9 40.64 -20.94 13.71
C MET A 9 39.64 -22.06 13.52
N PHE A 10 39.54 -22.45 12.29
CA PHE A 10 39.29 -23.76 11.71
C PHE A 10 37.85 -24.27 11.76
N ALA A 11 37.32 -24.47 10.69
CA ALA A 11 37.58 -25.22 9.45
C ALA A 11 36.85 -26.53 9.41
N SER A 12 36.29 -26.70 8.24
CA SER A 12 36.25 -27.98 7.52
C SER A 12 35.20 -28.98 7.98
N ALA A 13 34.27 -29.20 7.20
CA ALA A 13 34.25 -30.08 6.02
C ALA A 13 33.81 -31.51 6.35
N PHE A 14 33.24 -32.05 5.33
CA PHE A 14 33.02 -33.46 5.01
C PHE A 14 31.71 -34.06 5.50
N CYS A 15 30.88 -34.28 4.59
CA CYS A 15 30.80 -35.41 3.67
C CYS A 15 30.03 -36.62 4.22
N ALA A 16 29.19 -36.97 3.37
CA ALA A 16 28.89 -38.31 2.89
C ALA A 16 27.68 -39.00 3.53
N VAL A 17 26.71 -39.15 2.73
CA VAL A 17 26.39 -40.43 2.08
C VAL A 17 26.25 -41.59 3.05
N PHE A 18 25.05 -42.10 3.22
CA PHE A 18 24.79 -43.53 2.91
C PHE A 18 23.28 -43.81 2.84
N ALA A 19 22.96 -44.39 1.74
CA ALA A 19 21.77 -45.16 1.53
C ALA A 19 21.86 -46.48 2.34
N CYS A 20 20.71 -46.94 2.70
CA CYS A 20 20.38 -48.38 2.69
C CYS A 20 18.93 -48.49 3.16
N ALA A 21 18.03 -48.87 2.33
CA ALA A 21 17.59 -50.23 2.02
C ALA A 21 17.36 -51.10 3.27
N GLY A 22 16.18 -51.34 3.53
CA GLY A 22 15.71 -52.30 4.51
C GLY A 22 14.30 -52.80 4.19
N CYS A 23 14.23 -53.86 3.46
CA CYS A 23 13.03 -54.68 3.22
C CYS A 23 12.39 -55.15 4.50
N GLY A 24 11.12 -55.31 4.47
CA GLY A 24 10.42 -56.16 5.42
C GLY A 24 8.93 -56.19 5.33
N LEU A 25 8.45 -56.98 4.43
CA LEU A 25 7.33 -57.92 4.52
C LEU A 25 5.95 -57.52 5.08
N ALA A 26 5.02 -57.53 4.16
CA ALA A 26 3.80 -58.31 4.09
C ALA A 26 2.79 -58.23 5.27
N GLY A 27 1.67 -57.75 4.93
CA GLY A 27 0.40 -57.98 5.62
C GLY A 27 -0.75 -57.77 4.62
N GLU A 28 -1.36 -58.86 4.28
CA GLU A 28 -2.49 -58.95 3.36
C GLU A 28 -3.72 -58.14 3.82
N GLY A 29 -4.48 -57.67 2.86
CA GLY A 29 -5.92 -57.65 2.94
C GLY A 29 -6.59 -56.32 2.82
N ASP A 30 -6.88 -55.81 1.70
CA ASP A 30 -8.25 -55.84 1.18
C ASP A 30 -8.33 -55.13 -0.17
N SER A 31 -8.90 -55.85 -1.09
CA SER A 31 -9.20 -55.42 -2.43
C SER A 31 -10.33 -54.37 -2.39
N SER A 32 -9.98 -53.08 -2.52
CA SER A 32 -10.93 -52.14 -3.07
C SER A 32 -10.46 -51.76 -4.45
N ALA A 33 -11.26 -52.03 -5.41
CA ALA A 33 -11.04 -51.75 -6.81
C ALA A 33 -10.68 -50.24 -6.98
N THR A 34 -9.41 -49.99 -7.20
CA THR A 34 -8.98 -48.72 -7.78
C THR A 34 -9.55 -48.68 -9.19
N ALA A 35 -10.62 -47.92 -9.35
CA ALA A 35 -11.05 -47.50 -10.67
C ALA A 35 -9.84 -46.79 -11.28
N SER A 36 -9.23 -47.42 -12.31
CA SER A 36 -8.16 -46.85 -13.10
C SER A 36 -8.68 -45.55 -13.68
N LEU A 37 -8.26 -44.42 -13.09
CA LEU A 37 -8.52 -43.11 -13.64
C LEU A 37 -7.97 -43.08 -15.07
N ASP A 38 -8.83 -42.74 -16.04
CA ASP A 38 -8.39 -42.58 -17.43
C ASP A 38 -7.27 -41.52 -17.45
N PRO A 39 -6.04 -41.86 -17.80
CA PRO A 39 -4.91 -40.94 -17.80
C PRO A 39 -5.16 -39.66 -18.59
N ARG A 40 -6.05 -39.69 -19.58
CA ARG A 40 -6.39 -38.53 -20.42
C ARG A 40 -7.27 -37.49 -19.74
N LYS A 41 -7.81 -37.79 -18.58
CA LYS A 41 -8.65 -36.88 -17.79
C LYS A 41 -7.89 -36.19 -16.65
N LEU A 42 -6.63 -36.58 -16.45
CA LEU A 42 -5.75 -35.95 -15.45
C LEU A 42 -5.31 -34.59 -15.94
N VAL A 43 -5.09 -33.67 -15.03
CA VAL A 43 -4.49 -32.37 -15.29
C VAL A 43 -3.01 -32.44 -14.91
N LEU A 44 -2.16 -31.97 -15.80
CA LEU A 44 -0.72 -31.92 -15.61
C LEU A 44 -0.33 -30.49 -15.26
N GLU A 45 0.53 -30.32 -14.27
CA GLU A 45 1.06 -29.04 -13.82
C GLU A 45 2.59 -29.05 -13.87
N THR A 46 3.15 -27.94 -14.28
CA THR A 46 4.59 -27.69 -14.33
C THR A 46 4.99 -26.81 -13.15
N ASP A 47 5.86 -27.34 -12.29
CA ASP A 47 6.46 -26.58 -11.20
C ASP A 47 7.97 -26.42 -11.43
N LEU A 48 8.39 -25.19 -11.57
CA LEU A 48 9.79 -24.84 -11.78
C LEU A 48 10.58 -24.78 -10.47
N GLY A 49 9.93 -24.76 -9.30
CA GLY A 49 10.59 -24.54 -8.01
C GLY A 49 11.28 -23.17 -7.89
N GLY A 50 11.19 -22.36 -8.93
CA GLY A 50 11.73 -21.00 -9.08
C GLY A 50 11.64 -20.58 -10.53
N ASN A 51 11.44 -19.29 -10.79
CA ASN A 51 11.20 -18.75 -12.13
C ASN A 51 12.42 -18.09 -12.77
N GLU A 52 13.60 -18.24 -12.17
CA GLU A 52 14.85 -17.68 -12.68
C GLU A 52 16.01 -18.68 -12.60
N ALA A 53 16.81 -18.77 -13.64
CA ALA A 53 18.00 -19.60 -13.73
C ALA A 53 19.14 -18.85 -14.40
N ARG A 54 20.38 -19.25 -14.14
CA ARG A 54 21.54 -18.71 -14.87
C ARG A 54 21.83 -19.52 -16.13
N ALA A 55 22.28 -18.84 -17.17
CA ALA A 55 22.71 -19.47 -18.41
C ALA A 55 23.76 -20.56 -18.13
N GLY A 56 23.54 -21.76 -18.66
CA GLY A 56 24.37 -22.93 -18.42
C GLY A 56 24.09 -23.69 -17.13
N GLN A 57 23.23 -23.22 -16.29
CA GLN A 57 22.79 -23.91 -15.10
C GLN A 57 21.87 -25.08 -15.44
N LEU A 58 22.00 -26.18 -14.73
CA LEU A 58 21.06 -27.29 -14.85
C LEU A 58 19.88 -27.03 -13.96
N PHE A 59 18.74 -26.83 -14.56
CA PHE A 59 17.48 -26.54 -13.92
C PHE A 59 16.61 -27.80 -13.90
N ALA A 60 16.02 -28.11 -12.76
CA ALA A 60 15.11 -29.25 -12.62
C ALA A 60 13.66 -28.75 -12.61
N VAL A 61 12.84 -29.45 -13.34
CA VAL A 61 11.40 -29.20 -13.42
C VAL A 61 10.67 -30.31 -12.71
N THR A 62 9.66 -29.99 -11.96
CA THR A 62 8.80 -31.01 -11.32
C THR A 62 7.48 -31.05 -12.05
N CYS A 63 7.00 -32.24 -12.36
CA CYS A 63 5.72 -32.44 -12.98
C CYS A 63 4.80 -33.14 -11.98
N ARG A 64 3.61 -32.62 -11.84
CA ARG A 64 2.58 -33.19 -10.96
C ARG A 64 1.33 -33.47 -11.75
N THR A 65 0.60 -34.47 -11.37
CA THR A 65 -0.70 -34.78 -11.96
C THR A 65 -1.77 -34.87 -10.89
N PHE A 66 -2.90 -34.31 -11.21
CA PHE A 66 -4.02 -34.21 -10.30
C PHE A 66 -5.22 -34.96 -10.90
N ALA A 67 -5.95 -35.62 -10.06
CA ALA A 67 -7.24 -36.18 -10.43
C ALA A 67 -8.24 -35.06 -10.76
N PRO A 68 -9.23 -35.30 -11.62
CA PRO A 68 -10.31 -34.35 -11.81
C PRO A 68 -11.02 -34.13 -10.46
N PRO A 69 -11.49 -32.92 -10.17
CA PRO A 69 -12.13 -32.59 -8.91
C PRO A 69 -13.37 -33.49 -8.68
N PRO A 70 -13.68 -33.83 -7.41
CA PRO A 70 -14.88 -34.63 -7.10
C PRO A 70 -16.17 -33.95 -7.58
N ALA A 71 -17.15 -34.73 -7.94
CA ALA A 71 -18.43 -34.21 -8.38
C ALA A 71 -19.04 -33.27 -7.32
N GLY A 72 -19.20 -31.96 -7.66
CA GLY A 72 -19.74 -30.91 -6.79
C GLY A 72 -18.72 -29.92 -6.21
N SER A 73 -17.44 -30.04 -6.51
CA SER A 73 -16.43 -29.05 -6.20
C SER A 73 -16.26 -28.04 -7.35
N SER A 74 -15.79 -26.84 -7.04
CA SER A 74 -15.54 -25.80 -8.04
C SER A 74 -14.39 -26.15 -8.99
N ALA A 75 -14.38 -25.56 -10.17
CA ALA A 75 -13.40 -25.83 -11.24
C ALA A 75 -11.94 -25.58 -10.86
N ASP A 76 -11.67 -24.86 -9.78
CA ASP A 76 -10.32 -24.51 -9.33
C ASP A 76 -9.82 -25.34 -8.12
N THR A 77 -10.59 -26.29 -7.65
CA THR A 77 -10.13 -27.27 -6.66
C THR A 77 -9.63 -28.52 -7.37
N TRP A 78 -8.34 -28.59 -7.56
CA TRP A 78 -7.68 -29.82 -8.03
C TRP A 78 -8.04 -31.00 -7.11
N GLY A 79 -8.30 -32.14 -7.69
CA GLY A 79 -8.42 -33.37 -6.92
C GLY A 79 -7.12 -33.73 -6.22
N ALA A 80 -7.11 -34.88 -5.53
CA ALA A 80 -5.87 -35.33 -4.88
C ALA A 80 -4.76 -35.50 -5.92
N GLU A 81 -3.54 -35.16 -5.57
CA GLU A 81 -2.36 -35.45 -6.38
C GLU A 81 -2.28 -36.98 -6.59
N VAL A 82 -2.17 -37.40 -7.81
CA VAL A 82 -2.10 -38.83 -8.18
C VAL A 82 -0.74 -39.14 -8.80
N PRO A 83 -0.26 -40.38 -8.71
CA PRO A 83 0.98 -40.77 -9.37
C PRO A 83 0.97 -40.47 -10.85
N LEU A 84 2.07 -39.99 -11.38
CA LEU A 84 2.26 -39.70 -12.79
C LEU A 84 1.87 -40.94 -13.63
N PRO A 85 0.95 -40.84 -14.63
CA PRO A 85 0.49 -41.97 -15.38
C PRO A 85 1.53 -42.53 -16.36
N GLY A 86 2.67 -41.83 -16.51
CA GLY A 86 3.75 -42.24 -17.38
C GLY A 86 5.00 -41.42 -17.10
N VAL A 87 6.06 -41.63 -17.86
CA VAL A 87 7.31 -40.91 -17.70
C VAL A 87 7.10 -39.45 -18.21
N PRO A 88 7.18 -38.48 -17.33
CA PRO A 88 7.07 -37.08 -17.74
C PRO A 88 8.35 -36.62 -18.43
N THR A 89 8.20 -35.70 -19.34
CA THR A 89 9.29 -34.98 -20.01
C THR A 89 8.99 -33.49 -19.96
N VAL A 90 10.03 -32.69 -19.93
CA VAL A 90 9.91 -31.25 -20.05
C VAL A 90 10.02 -30.87 -21.52
N VAL A 91 9.28 -29.86 -21.93
CA VAL A 91 9.36 -29.24 -23.25
C VAL A 91 9.47 -27.74 -23.08
N VAL A 92 10.35 -27.12 -23.79
CA VAL A 92 10.41 -25.67 -23.94
C VAL A 92 9.55 -25.32 -25.15
N LEU A 93 8.55 -24.49 -24.93
CA LEU A 93 7.56 -24.17 -25.97
C LEU A 93 8.05 -23.01 -26.84
N ASP A 94 8.69 -22.04 -26.21
CA ASP A 94 9.33 -20.91 -26.88
C ASP A 94 10.45 -20.32 -26.02
N GLY A 95 11.24 -19.46 -26.61
CA GLY A 95 12.34 -18.76 -25.95
C GLY A 95 13.37 -18.23 -26.98
N PRO A 96 14.35 -17.45 -26.54
CA PRO A 96 15.38 -16.86 -27.42
C PRO A 96 16.29 -17.86 -28.17
N ALA A 97 16.40 -19.07 -27.65
CA ALA A 97 17.19 -20.13 -28.29
C ALA A 97 16.76 -21.52 -27.82
N GLU A 98 17.10 -22.55 -28.60
CA GLU A 98 16.92 -23.94 -28.20
C GLU A 98 17.72 -24.28 -26.94
N PRO A 99 17.24 -25.09 -26.03
CA PRO A 99 17.97 -25.48 -24.84
C PRO A 99 19.18 -26.34 -25.18
N LEU A 100 20.27 -26.20 -24.44
CA LEU A 100 21.47 -27.03 -24.59
C LEU A 100 21.26 -28.48 -24.21
N LEU A 101 20.35 -28.73 -23.30
CA LEU A 101 19.99 -30.04 -22.83
C LEU A 101 18.54 -30.04 -22.38
N VAL A 102 17.78 -30.99 -22.89
CA VAL A 102 16.48 -31.38 -22.35
C VAL A 102 16.54 -32.89 -22.10
N ALA A 103 16.67 -33.32 -20.86
CA ALA A 103 16.80 -34.73 -20.48
C ALA A 103 15.86 -35.09 -19.33
N GLY A 104 14.79 -35.76 -19.66
CA GLY A 104 13.74 -36.09 -18.69
C GLY A 104 13.11 -34.81 -18.14
N LEU A 105 13.30 -34.58 -16.86
CA LEU A 105 12.82 -33.38 -16.13
C LEU A 105 13.93 -32.34 -15.85
N LYS A 106 15.00 -32.38 -16.61
CA LYS A 106 16.10 -31.42 -16.46
C LYS A 106 16.32 -30.62 -17.73
N LEU A 107 16.58 -29.37 -17.53
CA LEU A 107 16.71 -28.37 -18.57
C LEU A 107 17.99 -27.59 -18.37
N LYS A 108 18.73 -27.33 -19.43
CA LYS A 108 19.89 -26.45 -19.42
C LYS A 108 19.83 -25.51 -20.62
N ILE A 109 19.90 -24.22 -20.38
CA ILE A 109 19.76 -23.19 -21.38
C ILE A 109 21.00 -22.30 -21.40
N ALA A 110 21.50 -21.98 -22.60
CA ALA A 110 22.67 -21.14 -22.73
C ALA A 110 22.37 -19.66 -23.00
N LYS A 111 21.28 -19.36 -23.67
CA LYS A 111 20.95 -17.99 -24.04
C LYS A 111 20.05 -17.34 -22.97
N ALA A 112 20.42 -16.15 -22.53
CA ALA A 112 19.62 -15.38 -21.59
C ALA A 112 18.33 -14.86 -22.24
N GLY A 113 17.24 -14.83 -21.49
CA GLY A 113 15.91 -14.38 -21.91
C GLY A 113 14.78 -15.17 -21.24
N ALA A 114 13.57 -14.89 -21.62
CA ALA A 114 12.40 -15.59 -21.09
C ALA A 114 12.09 -16.84 -21.93
N TYR A 115 11.71 -17.90 -21.27
CA TYR A 115 11.35 -19.19 -21.84
C TYR A 115 10.06 -19.71 -21.23
N HIS A 116 9.22 -20.27 -22.05
CA HIS A 116 8.03 -20.98 -21.55
C HIS A 116 8.27 -22.49 -21.53
N VAL A 117 8.09 -23.05 -20.37
CA VAL A 117 8.42 -24.45 -20.09
C VAL A 117 7.16 -25.19 -19.66
N ALA A 118 6.93 -26.36 -20.20
CA ALA A 118 5.79 -27.18 -19.86
C ALA A 118 6.17 -28.64 -19.63
N CYS A 119 5.50 -29.27 -18.71
CA CYS A 119 5.52 -30.72 -18.54
C CYS A 119 4.68 -31.41 -19.62
N ARG A 120 5.13 -32.58 -20.05
CA ARG A 120 4.44 -33.42 -21.03
C ARG A 120 4.58 -34.89 -20.67
N ILE A 121 3.51 -35.65 -20.82
CA ILE A 121 3.54 -37.12 -20.75
C ILE A 121 3.12 -37.65 -22.12
N PRO A 122 4.07 -37.93 -23.00
CA PRO A 122 3.79 -38.29 -24.39
C PRO A 122 2.93 -39.55 -24.52
N ALA A 123 3.12 -40.53 -23.62
CA ALA A 123 2.40 -41.80 -23.65
C ALA A 123 0.87 -41.64 -23.54
N HIS A 124 0.41 -40.52 -22.97
CA HIS A 124 -1.02 -40.27 -22.76
C HIS A 124 -1.52 -39.00 -23.46
N GLY A 125 -0.64 -38.30 -24.18
CA GLY A 125 -0.95 -37.04 -24.86
C GLY A 125 -1.23 -35.89 -23.90
N LEU A 126 -0.81 -35.99 -22.64
CA LEU A 126 -0.94 -34.94 -21.64
C LEU A 126 0.18 -33.93 -21.81
N GLN A 127 -0.18 -32.67 -21.76
CA GLN A 127 0.73 -31.55 -21.66
C GLN A 127 0.09 -30.51 -20.75
N ASP A 128 0.91 -29.84 -19.98
CA ASP A 128 0.43 -28.74 -19.14
C ASP A 128 -0.15 -27.63 -20.04
N PRO A 129 -1.42 -27.24 -19.82
CA PRO A 129 -2.05 -26.19 -20.60
C PRO A 129 -1.58 -24.78 -20.21
N THR A 130 -0.91 -24.65 -19.07
CA THR A 130 -0.44 -23.39 -18.49
C THR A 130 1.08 -23.40 -18.32
N PRO A 131 1.86 -23.23 -19.42
CA PRO A 131 3.31 -23.30 -19.36
C PRO A 131 3.88 -22.29 -18.35
N ALA A 132 4.85 -22.72 -17.58
CA ALA A 132 5.53 -21.90 -16.61
C ALA A 132 6.63 -21.05 -17.29
N GLU A 133 6.75 -19.80 -16.89
CA GLU A 133 7.77 -18.89 -17.41
C GLU A 133 9.06 -19.03 -16.60
N LEU A 134 10.16 -19.26 -17.31
CA LEU A 134 11.51 -19.32 -16.77
C LEU A 134 12.35 -18.18 -17.34
N GLY A 135 12.75 -17.24 -16.52
CA GLY A 135 13.73 -16.24 -16.86
C GLY A 135 15.14 -16.81 -16.82
N VAL A 136 15.91 -16.67 -17.88
CA VAL A 136 17.32 -17.04 -17.88
C VAL A 136 18.18 -15.79 -17.95
N VAL A 137 19.00 -15.61 -16.92
CA VAL A 137 19.97 -14.50 -16.84
C VAL A 137 21.36 -14.98 -17.27
N PRO A 138 22.30 -14.09 -17.66
CA PRO A 138 23.65 -14.49 -17.99
C PRO A 138 24.32 -15.37 -16.93
N GLY A 139 25.19 -16.29 -17.37
CA GLY A 139 26.02 -17.15 -16.51
C GLY A 139 27.03 -16.35 -15.69
N LEU A 140 28.13 -17.01 -15.28
CA LEU A 140 29.26 -16.27 -14.69
C LEU A 140 30.08 -15.59 -15.78
N PRO A 141 30.61 -14.39 -15.52
CA PRO A 141 31.43 -13.69 -16.52
C PRO A 141 32.71 -14.48 -16.88
N ALA A 142 32.94 -14.67 -18.15
CA ALA A 142 34.13 -15.38 -18.68
C ALA A 142 35.19 -14.42 -19.20
N THR A 143 34.77 -13.27 -19.69
CA THR A 143 35.65 -12.20 -20.10
C THR A 143 35.19 -10.88 -19.52
N ILE A 144 36.11 -10.11 -18.99
CA ILE A 144 35.87 -8.76 -18.53
C ILE A 144 36.95 -7.86 -19.13
N ALA A 145 36.58 -6.70 -19.59
CA ALA A 145 37.52 -5.73 -20.12
C ALA A 145 37.28 -4.34 -19.53
N THR A 146 38.35 -3.68 -19.18
CA THR A 146 38.41 -2.34 -18.63
C THR A 146 39.05 -1.36 -19.59
N GLU A 147 38.38 -0.28 -19.91
CA GLU A 147 38.87 0.79 -20.77
C GLU A 147 38.72 2.16 -20.08
N LEU A 148 39.77 2.94 -20.06
CA LEU A 148 39.67 4.34 -19.61
C LEU A 148 39.11 5.19 -20.76
N LEU A 149 37.92 5.73 -20.59
CA LEU A 149 37.26 6.54 -21.62
C LEU A 149 37.77 7.98 -21.61
N VAL A 150 38.09 8.48 -20.42
CA VAL A 150 38.73 9.79 -20.21
C VAL A 150 39.71 9.66 -19.07
N PRO A 151 40.98 9.73 -19.25
CA PRO A 151 41.74 9.73 -20.54
C PRO A 151 41.64 8.37 -21.23
N ALA A 152 41.83 8.34 -22.53
CA ALA A 152 41.82 7.09 -23.33
C ALA A 152 42.82 6.07 -22.79
N SER A 153 42.44 4.80 -22.81
CA SER A 153 43.31 3.69 -22.36
C SER A 153 44.62 3.63 -23.09
N ALA A 154 45.69 3.41 -22.36
CA ALA A 154 47.00 3.03 -22.90
C ALA A 154 47.08 1.50 -23.03
N PRO A 155 48.04 0.94 -23.75
CA PRO A 155 48.29 -0.50 -23.81
C PRO A 155 48.43 -1.09 -22.39
N PRO A 156 48.01 -2.35 -22.14
CA PRO A 156 48.11 -2.98 -20.82
C PRO A 156 49.53 -2.88 -20.23
N GLY A 157 49.61 -2.46 -18.97
CA GLY A 157 50.85 -2.29 -18.24
C GLY A 157 51.60 -0.96 -18.49
N THR A 158 51.09 -0.05 -19.31
CA THR A 158 51.58 1.32 -19.45
C THR A 158 50.58 2.30 -18.86
N PRO A 159 51.02 3.31 -18.09
CA PRO A 159 50.09 4.34 -17.60
C PRO A 159 49.49 5.15 -18.76
N ALA A 160 48.21 5.44 -18.69
CA ALA A 160 47.57 6.41 -19.58
C ALA A 160 48.25 7.81 -19.43
N SER A 161 47.99 8.73 -20.36
CA SER A 161 48.49 10.10 -20.26
C SER A 161 48.17 10.67 -18.85
N PRO A 162 49.13 11.34 -18.21
CA PRO A 162 48.95 11.83 -16.89
C PRO A 162 47.74 12.75 -16.80
N VAL A 163 46.89 12.55 -15.76
CA VAL A 163 45.77 13.42 -15.44
C VAL A 163 46.10 14.22 -14.19
N ALA A 164 45.62 15.43 -14.13
CA ALA A 164 45.72 16.22 -12.91
C ALA A 164 44.85 15.64 -11.81
N ALA A 165 45.29 15.68 -10.56
CA ALA A 165 44.49 15.33 -9.40
C ALA A 165 43.14 16.07 -9.44
N GLY A 166 42.01 15.37 -9.13
CA GLY A 166 40.68 15.93 -9.22
C GLY A 166 40.00 15.83 -10.59
N THR A 167 40.69 15.30 -11.58
CA THR A 167 40.08 15.05 -12.90
C THR A 167 39.18 13.81 -12.80
N SER A 168 37.94 13.98 -13.23
CA SER A 168 37.00 12.83 -13.30
C SER A 168 37.43 11.89 -14.42
N VAL A 169 37.54 10.64 -14.08
CA VAL A 169 37.94 9.55 -14.97
C VAL A 169 36.77 8.64 -15.19
N ALA A 170 36.33 8.52 -16.44
CA ALA A 170 35.27 7.62 -16.83
C ALA A 170 35.83 6.31 -17.34
N VAL A 171 35.17 5.22 -17.01
CA VAL A 171 35.63 3.86 -17.36
C VAL A 171 34.53 3.13 -18.11
N GLY A 172 34.91 2.50 -19.18
CA GLY A 172 34.06 1.57 -19.90
C GLY A 172 34.29 0.14 -19.39
N CYS A 173 33.22 -0.55 -19.11
CA CYS A 173 33.25 -1.95 -18.71
C CYS A 173 32.44 -2.81 -19.67
N SER A 174 32.99 -3.94 -20.06
CA SER A 174 32.22 -4.93 -20.81
C SER A 174 32.53 -6.33 -20.27
N ALA A 175 31.55 -7.18 -20.28
CA ALA A 175 31.70 -8.58 -19.87
C ALA A 175 30.77 -9.49 -20.64
N GLN A 176 31.18 -10.72 -20.82
CA GLN A 176 30.35 -11.76 -21.41
C GLN A 176 30.59 -13.08 -20.66
N ASP A 177 29.57 -13.90 -20.60
CA ASP A 177 29.68 -15.28 -20.10
C ASP A 177 30.26 -16.21 -21.18
N VAL A 178 30.47 -17.46 -20.82
CA VAL A 178 31.04 -18.48 -21.78
C VAL A 178 30.11 -18.79 -22.96
N TYR A 179 28.86 -18.35 -22.90
CA TYR A 179 27.88 -18.52 -23.98
C TYR A 179 27.66 -17.25 -24.82
N GLY A 180 28.43 -16.21 -24.55
CA GLY A 180 28.33 -14.93 -25.25
C GLY A 180 27.14 -14.08 -24.85
N ASN A 181 26.49 -14.34 -23.68
CA ASN A 181 25.50 -13.45 -23.17
C ASN A 181 26.20 -12.26 -22.51
N ALA A 182 25.88 -11.07 -22.97
CA ALA A 182 26.47 -9.85 -22.46
C ALA A 182 25.82 -9.46 -21.12
N PHE A 183 26.61 -8.91 -20.22
CA PHE A 183 26.14 -8.27 -19.01
C PHE A 183 25.71 -6.85 -19.31
N ALA A 184 24.44 -6.54 -19.15
CA ALA A 184 23.89 -5.19 -19.37
C ALA A 184 24.12 -4.24 -18.20
N SER A 185 24.35 -4.77 -17.00
CA SER A 185 24.49 -4.01 -15.75
C SER A 185 25.25 -4.82 -14.70
N GLY A 186 25.40 -4.27 -13.50
CA GLY A 186 26.07 -4.95 -12.40
C GLY A 186 27.58 -4.73 -12.36
N PHE A 187 28.12 -3.84 -13.17
CA PHE A 187 29.54 -3.49 -13.14
C PHE A 187 29.86 -2.56 -11.96
N SER A 188 30.98 -2.82 -11.33
CA SER A 188 31.61 -1.97 -10.36
C SER A 188 33.10 -1.82 -10.66
N LEU A 189 33.75 -0.85 -10.03
CA LEU A 189 35.18 -0.59 -10.22
C LEU A 189 35.97 -0.99 -8.97
N THR A 190 37.07 -1.69 -9.21
CA THR A 190 38.11 -1.93 -8.19
C THR A 190 39.33 -1.06 -8.52
N LEU A 191 39.75 -0.24 -7.55
CA LEU A 191 40.86 0.68 -7.68
C LEU A 191 41.99 0.26 -6.72
N THR A 192 43.23 0.26 -7.21
CA THR A 192 44.43 -0.04 -6.41
C THR A 192 45.49 1.04 -6.62
N PRO A 193 45.86 1.80 -5.57
CA PRO A 193 45.29 1.81 -4.23
C PRO A 193 43.83 2.30 -4.21
N PRO A 194 43.04 1.88 -3.23
CA PRO A 194 41.65 2.35 -3.12
C PRO A 194 41.59 3.84 -2.81
N LEU A 195 40.63 4.51 -3.40
CA LEU A 195 40.42 5.93 -3.16
C LEU A 195 39.56 6.15 -1.90
N PRO A 196 39.72 7.31 -1.23
CA PRO A 196 38.87 7.67 -0.08
C PRO A 196 37.37 7.69 -0.41
N ASN A 197 37.04 8.09 -1.62
CA ASN A 197 35.68 8.07 -2.14
C ASN A 197 35.52 6.92 -3.10
N PRO A 198 34.54 6.03 -2.87
CA PRO A 198 34.29 4.93 -3.80
C PRO A 198 33.86 5.45 -5.17
N PRO A 199 34.12 4.70 -6.23
CA PRO A 199 33.63 5.03 -7.57
C PRO A 199 32.11 5.19 -7.59
N ILE A 200 31.59 6.18 -8.32
CA ILE A 200 30.16 6.36 -8.55
C ILE A 200 29.85 5.88 -9.96
N ALA A 201 29.04 4.87 -10.08
CA ALA A 201 28.85 4.14 -11.31
C ALA A 201 30.20 3.67 -11.88
N LEU A 202 30.49 3.98 -13.11
CA LEU A 202 31.77 3.64 -13.75
C LEU A 202 32.67 4.87 -13.89
N ALA A 203 32.77 5.68 -12.88
CA ALA A 203 33.60 6.87 -12.84
C ALA A 203 34.23 7.10 -11.45
N PHE A 204 35.37 7.71 -11.40
CA PHE A 204 36.05 8.09 -10.15
C PHE A 204 36.92 9.32 -10.34
N THR A 205 37.29 9.93 -9.26
CA THR A 205 38.09 11.15 -9.27
C THR A 205 39.29 10.99 -8.31
N PRO A 206 40.49 10.71 -8.84
CA PRO A 206 41.67 10.57 -8.00
C PRO A 206 42.17 11.94 -7.51
N THR A 207 42.58 12.02 -6.26
CA THR A 207 43.03 13.26 -5.62
C THR A 207 44.47 13.23 -5.16
N LYS A 208 45.11 12.06 -5.15
CA LYS A 208 46.52 11.90 -4.76
C LYS A 208 47.37 11.61 -5.98
N VAL A 209 48.58 12.21 -6.04
CA VAL A 209 49.58 11.91 -7.05
C VAL A 209 50.07 10.47 -6.96
N GLY A 210 50.34 9.86 -8.08
CA GLY A 210 50.79 8.49 -8.14
C GLY A 210 50.11 7.67 -9.25
N THR A 211 50.33 6.38 -9.26
CA THR A 211 49.72 5.46 -10.23
C THR A 211 48.56 4.70 -9.61
N ILE A 212 47.44 4.65 -10.30
CA ILE A 212 46.24 3.91 -9.92
C ILE A 212 45.97 2.83 -10.95
N ALA A 213 45.81 1.59 -10.50
CA ALA A 213 45.33 0.51 -11.34
C ALA A 213 43.79 0.41 -11.22
N VAL A 214 43.10 0.36 -12.33
CA VAL A 214 41.64 0.38 -12.47
C VAL A 214 41.18 -0.93 -13.09
N ALA A 215 40.30 -1.65 -12.45
CA ALA A 215 39.71 -2.89 -12.96
C ALA A 215 38.18 -2.87 -12.86
N CYS A 216 37.49 -3.25 -13.90
CA CYS A 216 36.05 -3.54 -13.87
C CYS A 216 35.79 -4.84 -13.14
N THR A 217 34.71 -4.88 -12.36
CA THR A 217 34.28 -6.05 -11.61
C THR A 217 32.79 -6.30 -11.87
N VAL A 218 32.44 -7.52 -12.13
CA VAL A 218 31.02 -7.97 -12.23
C VAL A 218 30.92 -9.37 -11.64
N ASP A 219 29.85 -9.63 -10.91
CA ASP A 219 29.63 -10.89 -10.16
C ASP A 219 30.83 -11.27 -9.25
N ALA A 220 31.49 -10.28 -8.62
CA ALA A 220 32.68 -10.42 -7.79
C ALA A 220 33.96 -10.90 -8.54
N ILE A 221 33.97 -10.94 -9.86
CA ILE A 221 35.12 -11.24 -10.68
C ILE A 221 35.66 -9.93 -11.25
N ALA A 222 36.93 -9.67 -11.08
CA ALA A 222 37.59 -8.47 -11.59
C ALA A 222 38.39 -8.77 -12.86
N ASP A 223 38.56 -7.75 -13.69
CA ASP A 223 39.47 -7.80 -14.84
C ASP A 223 40.91 -8.10 -14.39
N ALA A 224 41.52 -9.12 -14.96
CA ALA A 224 42.88 -9.54 -14.63
C ALA A 224 43.98 -8.59 -15.20
N THR A 225 43.60 -7.71 -16.11
CA THR A 225 44.51 -6.76 -16.81
C THR A 225 44.08 -5.31 -16.54
N PRO A 226 44.24 -4.79 -15.30
CA PRO A 226 43.81 -3.46 -14.97
C PRO A 226 44.48 -2.36 -15.82
N ALA A 227 43.72 -1.34 -16.14
CA ALA A 227 44.22 -0.14 -16.77
C ALA A 227 45.02 0.71 -15.77
N LEU A 228 46.16 1.25 -16.18
CA LEU A 228 47.00 2.11 -15.32
C LEU A 228 46.79 3.58 -15.63
N LEU A 229 46.56 4.37 -14.59
CA LEU A 229 46.38 5.81 -14.65
C LEU A 229 47.46 6.51 -13.83
N GLN A 230 48.19 7.43 -14.44
CA GLN A 230 49.14 8.30 -13.74
C GLN A 230 48.48 9.59 -13.33
N VAL A 231 48.53 9.92 -12.05
CA VAL A 231 47.99 11.16 -11.48
C VAL A 231 49.15 12.10 -11.13
N VAL A 232 49.11 13.30 -11.66
CA VAL A 232 50.09 14.38 -11.36
C VAL A 232 49.41 15.46 -10.50
N PRO A 233 50.15 16.33 -9.84
CA PRO A 233 49.52 17.44 -9.13
C PRO A 233 48.59 18.23 -10.03
N ALA A 234 47.47 18.63 -9.48
CA ALA A 234 46.55 19.54 -10.15
C ALA A 234 47.14 20.94 -10.19
N VAL A 235 46.40 21.87 -10.81
CA VAL A 235 46.78 23.26 -10.74
C VAL A 235 46.98 23.69 -9.31
N PRO A 236 47.96 24.50 -9.01
CA PRO A 236 48.16 25.03 -7.68
C PRO A 236 46.85 25.58 -7.10
N ARG A 237 46.46 25.12 -5.90
CA ARG A 237 45.21 25.52 -5.25
C ARG A 237 45.44 26.19 -3.91
N HIS A 238 46.44 25.73 -3.17
CA HIS A 238 46.76 26.18 -1.84
C HIS A 238 48.16 26.74 -1.81
N LEU A 239 48.31 27.91 -1.22
CA LEU A 239 49.59 28.52 -0.90
C LEU A 239 49.63 28.77 0.62
N TYR A 240 50.52 28.10 1.30
CA TYR A 240 50.67 28.15 2.75
C TYR A 240 51.72 29.19 3.15
N THR A 241 51.40 29.92 4.18
CA THR A 241 52.25 30.91 4.81
C THR A 241 52.71 30.41 6.17
N LEU A 242 54.05 30.38 6.40
CA LEU A 242 54.64 29.97 7.67
C LEU A 242 55.28 31.17 8.38
N VAL A 243 54.99 31.31 9.65
CA VAL A 243 55.47 32.41 10.50
C VAL A 243 56.20 31.83 11.68
N ASP A 244 57.50 32.22 11.92
CA ASP A 244 58.32 31.69 12.99
C ASP A 244 59.15 32.81 13.70
N PRO A 245 59.01 33.04 15.02
CA PRO A 245 58.01 32.41 15.90
C PRO A 245 56.60 32.91 15.57
N ALA A 246 55.61 32.05 15.76
CA ALA A 246 54.18 32.38 15.51
C ALA A 246 53.64 33.38 16.55
N GLU A 247 54.31 33.52 17.68
CA GLU A 247 53.91 34.42 18.73
C GLU A 247 55.01 35.42 19.03
N ILE A 248 54.63 36.70 19.10
CA ILE A 248 55.50 37.80 19.48
C ILE A 248 54.76 38.68 20.44
N GLN A 249 55.54 39.46 21.24
CA GLN A 249 55.01 40.64 21.92
C GLN A 249 54.82 41.74 20.90
N ALA A 250 53.95 42.69 21.19
CA ALA A 250 53.71 43.87 20.34
C ALA A 250 55.05 44.58 20.04
N GLY A 251 55.35 44.77 18.75
CA GLY A 251 56.63 45.31 18.25
C GLY A 251 57.75 44.28 18.09
N GLY A 252 57.58 43.05 18.45
CA GLY A 252 58.46 41.92 18.15
C GLY A 252 58.50 41.57 16.68
N ALA A 253 59.35 40.59 16.30
CA ALA A 253 59.50 40.20 14.91
C ALA A 253 59.44 38.71 14.72
N ALA A 254 58.75 38.24 13.68
CA ALA A 254 58.63 36.85 13.24
C ALA A 254 59.08 36.68 11.78
N LYS A 255 59.76 35.57 11.46
CA LYS A 255 60.22 35.26 10.09
C LYS A 255 59.13 34.60 9.27
N LEU A 256 59.01 34.97 7.99
CA LEU A 256 57.98 34.47 7.05
C LEU A 256 58.57 33.47 6.03
N ALA A 257 57.83 32.41 5.70
CA ALA A 257 58.12 31.48 4.61
C ALA A 257 56.80 31.01 3.87
N CYS A 258 56.89 30.69 2.59
CA CYS A 258 55.74 30.33 1.72
C CYS A 258 55.86 28.94 1.08
N VAL A 259 54.77 28.16 1.07
CA VAL A 259 54.70 26.81 0.51
C VAL A 259 53.40 26.61 -0.31
N ALA A 260 53.48 26.14 -1.57
CA ALA A 260 52.34 25.92 -2.45
C ALA A 260 51.96 24.45 -2.59
N ASN A 261 50.65 24.18 -2.60
CA ASN A 261 50.05 22.84 -2.81
C ASN A 261 48.84 22.92 -3.78
N ASP A 262 48.48 21.81 -4.38
CA ASP A 262 47.21 21.67 -5.14
C ASP A 262 46.02 21.54 -4.19
N ALA A 263 44.79 21.44 -4.75
CA ALA A 263 43.53 21.30 -4.02
C ALA A 263 43.44 20.03 -3.16
N TYR A 264 44.27 19.04 -3.42
CA TYR A 264 44.28 17.75 -2.76
C TYR A 264 45.43 17.55 -1.80
N GLY A 265 46.22 18.61 -1.61
CA GLY A 265 47.40 18.64 -0.71
C GLY A 265 48.66 18.05 -1.30
N ASN A 266 48.73 17.93 -2.64
CA ASN A 266 49.99 17.56 -3.29
C ASN A 266 50.89 18.79 -3.46
N ALA A 267 52.16 18.69 -3.01
CA ALA A 267 53.09 19.81 -2.99
C ALA A 267 53.55 20.18 -4.44
N ILE A 268 53.72 21.50 -4.66
CA ILE A 268 54.22 22.11 -5.90
C ILE A 268 55.50 22.88 -5.58
N PRO A 269 56.68 22.37 -6.02
CA PRO A 269 57.95 23.03 -5.77
C PRO A 269 58.13 24.31 -6.60
N GLU A 270 58.94 25.24 -6.12
CA GLU A 270 59.39 26.47 -6.80
C GLU A 270 58.28 27.39 -7.33
N PHE A 271 57.24 27.58 -6.48
CA PHE A 271 56.13 28.42 -6.85
C PHE A 271 56.41 29.91 -6.59
N PRO A 272 56.23 30.84 -7.56
CA PRO A 272 56.48 32.29 -7.38
C PRO A 272 55.34 32.95 -6.54
N PHE A 273 55.71 33.77 -5.56
CA PHE A 273 54.75 34.41 -4.65
C PHE A 273 55.08 35.87 -4.34
N ALA A 274 54.05 36.64 -4.06
CA ALA A 274 54.12 37.94 -3.39
C ALA A 274 53.60 37.81 -1.96
N ILE A 275 53.75 38.82 -1.16
CA ILE A 275 53.31 38.82 0.24
C ILE A 275 52.18 39.85 0.40
N ASP A 276 51.02 39.33 0.90
CA ASP A 276 49.87 40.14 1.26
C ASP A 276 49.81 40.25 2.79
N LEU A 277 49.75 41.43 3.29
CA LEU A 277 49.78 41.72 4.71
C LEU A 277 48.50 42.46 5.14
N PRO A 278 47.94 42.10 6.30
CA PRO A 278 46.92 42.94 6.90
C PRO A 278 47.47 44.27 7.33
N PRO A 279 46.66 45.35 7.34
CA PRO A 279 47.13 46.72 7.65
C PRO A 279 47.83 46.84 9.01
N ALA A 280 47.53 45.94 9.95
CA ALA A 280 48.07 45.88 11.29
C ALA A 280 49.50 45.31 11.34
N VAL A 281 49.97 44.66 10.29
CA VAL A 281 51.27 43.99 10.25
C VAL A 281 52.18 44.73 9.26
N GLN A 282 53.39 45.03 9.70
CA GLN A 282 54.44 45.63 8.86
C GLN A 282 55.49 44.59 8.52
N LEU A 283 56.02 44.65 7.30
CA LEU A 283 57.10 43.77 6.82
C LEU A 283 58.40 44.58 6.68
N LYS A 284 59.48 44.13 7.31
CA LYS A 284 60.83 44.61 7.11
C LYS A 284 61.76 43.49 6.73
N GLY A 285 62.11 43.43 5.42
CA GLY A 285 62.74 42.21 4.82
C GLY A 285 61.81 41.02 4.88
N LEU A 286 62.18 39.94 5.53
CA LEU A 286 61.31 38.77 5.79
C LEU A 286 60.82 38.72 7.24
N TYR A 287 60.84 39.83 7.96
CA TYR A 287 60.34 39.91 9.34
C TYR A 287 59.08 40.72 9.44
N LEU A 288 58.10 40.16 10.13
CA LEU A 288 56.78 40.71 10.39
C LEU A 288 56.79 41.38 11.78
N THR A 289 56.18 42.55 11.90
CA THR A 289 56.00 43.28 13.17
C THR A 289 54.59 43.84 13.31
N SER A 290 53.99 43.80 14.52
CA SER A 290 52.73 44.44 14.81
C SER A 290 52.63 44.92 16.26
N THR A 291 51.86 45.94 16.47
CA THR A 291 51.54 46.46 17.82
C THR A 291 50.12 46.06 18.25
N LEU A 292 49.30 45.51 17.37
CA LEU A 292 47.96 45.09 17.60
C LEU A 292 47.94 43.59 18.00
N THR A 293 47.42 43.27 19.17
CA THR A 293 47.36 41.90 19.67
C THR A 293 46.34 41.04 18.91
N GLY A 294 46.55 39.75 19.01
CA GLY A 294 45.70 38.78 18.34
C GLY A 294 46.46 38.00 17.26
N LEU A 295 45.71 37.25 16.54
CA LEU A 295 46.22 36.47 15.43
C LEU A 295 46.06 37.28 14.14
N HIS A 296 47.18 37.52 13.52
CA HIS A 296 47.25 38.28 12.28
C HIS A 296 47.57 37.32 11.15
N ASP A 297 46.67 37.23 10.18
CA ASP A 297 46.86 36.41 9.01
C ASP A 297 47.76 37.12 8.01
N VAL A 298 48.87 36.50 7.74
CA VAL A 298 49.82 36.90 6.72
C VAL A 298 49.73 35.96 5.56
N ARG A 299 49.73 36.43 4.36
CA ARG A 299 49.48 35.57 3.21
C ARG A 299 50.61 35.71 2.18
N CYS A 300 51.13 34.57 1.81
CA CYS A 300 51.85 34.44 0.56
C CYS A 300 50.83 34.30 -0.54
N VAL A 301 50.88 35.15 -1.56
CA VAL A 301 49.96 35.13 -2.70
C VAL A 301 50.70 34.85 -4.00
N PRO A 302 50.10 34.29 -5.02
CA PRO A 302 50.73 34.06 -6.32
C PRO A 302 51.19 35.40 -6.91
N GLU A 303 52.38 35.45 -7.48
CA GLU A 303 52.94 36.67 -8.10
C GLU A 303 52.20 37.06 -9.38
N SER A 304 51.52 36.14 -10.05
CA SER A 304 50.77 36.36 -11.28
C SER A 304 49.27 36.18 -11.09
N LEU A 305 48.47 37.10 -11.63
CA LEU A 305 46.99 37.05 -11.68
C LEU A 305 46.43 35.89 -12.50
N ALA A 306 47.28 35.17 -13.28
CA ALA A 306 46.89 33.98 -14.00
C ALA A 306 46.45 32.81 -13.07
N TRP A 307 46.69 32.92 -11.75
CA TRP A 307 46.43 31.92 -10.74
C TRP A 307 45.19 32.26 -9.87
N ASN A 308 44.18 32.94 -10.42
CA ASN A 308 42.99 33.40 -9.71
C ASN A 308 42.14 32.29 -9.02
N LEU A 309 42.48 31.03 -9.19
CA LEU A 309 41.81 29.87 -8.56
C LEU A 309 42.55 29.38 -7.31
N PHE A 310 43.50 30.10 -6.82
CA PHE A 310 44.32 29.76 -5.65
C PHE A 310 43.57 29.95 -4.33
N VAL A 311 43.62 28.95 -3.44
CA VAL A 311 43.28 29.09 -2.04
C VAL A 311 44.55 29.36 -1.27
N VAL A 312 44.66 30.57 -0.76
CA VAL A 312 45.81 31.00 0.03
C VAL A 312 45.55 30.68 1.51
N HIS A 313 46.43 29.90 2.12
CA HIS A 313 46.41 29.63 3.55
C HIS A 313 47.32 30.66 4.26
N ALA A 314 46.68 31.42 5.12
CA ALA A 314 47.38 32.41 5.89
C ALA A 314 48.32 31.75 6.92
N GLY A 315 49.46 32.37 7.16
CA GLY A 315 50.20 32.17 8.37
C GLY A 315 49.70 33.11 9.47
N THR A 316 49.76 32.68 10.70
CA THR A 316 49.23 33.42 11.82
C THR A 316 50.36 33.98 12.68
N LEU A 317 50.31 35.27 12.93
CA LEU A 317 51.20 35.97 13.89
C LEU A 317 50.38 36.34 15.14
N SER A 318 50.72 35.74 16.26
CA SER A 318 50.15 36.08 17.58
C SER A 318 50.86 37.22 18.25
N VAL A 319 50.09 38.21 18.73
CA VAL A 319 50.65 39.39 19.43
C VAL A 319 49.99 39.53 20.81
N LEU A 320 50.76 39.65 21.87
CA LEU A 320 50.30 39.70 23.25
C LEU A 320 49.76 41.11 23.67
N PRO A 321 48.77 41.16 24.58
CA PRO A 321 48.07 42.38 24.95
C PRO A 321 48.79 43.30 26.00
N GLY A 322 48.27 44.54 26.13
CA GLY A 322 48.63 45.53 27.18
C GLY A 322 47.71 45.51 28.42
N PRO A 323 47.80 46.49 29.35
CA PRO A 323 46.98 46.51 30.56
C PRO A 323 45.48 46.70 30.30
N PRO A 324 44.62 46.12 31.15
CA PRO A 324 43.16 46.21 31.05
C PRO A 324 42.62 47.62 31.01
N LYS A 325 41.67 47.91 30.07
CA LYS A 325 40.99 49.21 29.99
C LYS A 325 39.50 49.09 29.68
N PHE A 326 39.09 48.04 28.96
CA PHE A 326 37.70 47.81 28.60
C PHE A 326 37.30 46.37 29.01
N LEU A 327 36.05 46.20 29.41
CA LEU A 327 35.46 44.88 29.77
C LEU A 327 34.20 44.66 28.93
N ASP A 328 34.24 43.65 28.06
CA ASP A 328 33.10 43.13 27.36
C ASP A 328 32.74 41.76 27.95
N VAL A 329 31.45 41.44 27.94
CA VAL A 329 30.98 40.14 28.46
C VAL A 329 30.06 39.54 27.44
N ALA A 330 30.47 38.39 26.90
CA ALA A 330 29.62 37.56 26.06
C ALA A 330 28.98 36.48 26.91
N THR A 331 27.85 35.99 26.44
CA THR A 331 27.12 34.88 27.06
C THR A 331 27.20 33.63 26.20
N VAL A 332 27.30 32.46 26.83
CA VAL A 332 27.25 31.14 26.15
C VAL A 332 26.17 30.28 26.81
N PRO A 333 25.15 29.90 26.00
CA PRO A 333 24.91 30.33 24.62
C PRO A 333 24.57 31.83 24.51
N ALA A 334 24.97 32.47 23.40
CA ALA A 334 24.61 33.86 23.11
C ALA A 334 23.14 33.92 22.68
N LYS A 335 22.27 34.36 23.55
CA LYS A 335 20.84 34.49 23.33
C LYS A 335 20.33 35.85 23.82
N GLN A 336 19.24 36.28 23.24
CA GLN A 336 18.50 37.43 23.78
C GLN A 336 17.60 36.99 24.95
N VAL A 337 17.16 35.72 24.94
CA VAL A 337 16.30 35.13 25.97
C VAL A 337 16.83 33.74 26.35
N TYR A 338 16.82 33.44 27.63
CA TYR A 338 17.23 32.18 28.21
C TYR A 338 16.03 31.45 28.83
N LYS A 339 16.11 30.11 28.88
CA LYS A 339 15.07 29.28 29.51
C LYS A 339 15.32 29.11 31.01
N ARG A 340 14.26 28.81 31.76
CA ARG A 340 14.41 28.32 33.14
C ARG A 340 15.38 27.15 33.20
N GLU A 341 16.18 27.08 34.24
CA GLU A 341 17.17 26.04 34.49
C GLU A 341 18.31 25.98 33.45
N GLU A 342 18.29 26.87 32.45
CA GLU A 342 19.40 26.97 31.51
C GLU A 342 20.62 27.53 32.20
N LYS A 343 21.76 26.95 31.87
CA LYS A 343 23.05 27.42 32.35
C LYS A 343 23.56 28.49 31.38
N VAL A 344 23.82 29.66 31.91
CA VAL A 344 24.41 30.73 31.13
C VAL A 344 25.82 30.91 31.63
N GLN A 345 26.79 30.66 30.77
CA GLN A 345 28.19 30.94 31.03
C GLN A 345 28.50 32.33 30.51
N PHE A 346 29.18 33.11 31.34
CA PHE A 346 29.60 34.45 31.00
C PHE A 346 31.09 34.44 30.67
N LEU A 347 31.42 34.99 29.50
CA LEU A 347 32.76 35.04 28.98
C LEU A 347 33.22 36.49 28.99
N PRO A 348 33.76 36.97 30.11
CA PRO A 348 34.33 38.32 30.18
C PRO A 348 35.55 38.40 29.29
N THR A 349 35.61 39.42 28.49
CA THR A 349 36.76 39.73 27.64
C THR A 349 37.28 41.10 28.04
N VAL A 350 38.44 41.09 28.63
CA VAL A 350 39.13 42.32 29.03
C VAL A 350 40.03 42.75 27.88
N ARG A 351 39.99 44.03 27.52
CA ARG A 351 40.79 44.59 26.45
C ARG A 351 41.71 45.69 26.96
N ASP A 352 42.82 45.86 26.28
CA ASP A 352 43.72 46.96 26.51
C ASP A 352 43.26 48.28 25.82
N ALA A 353 44.13 49.33 25.85
CA ALA A 353 43.86 50.65 25.25
C ALA A 353 43.84 50.62 23.69
N TRP A 354 44.33 49.58 23.09
CA TRP A 354 44.39 49.36 21.64
C TRP A 354 43.38 48.30 21.17
N ASP A 355 42.49 47.97 22.07
CA ASP A 355 41.44 46.98 21.80
C ASP A 355 41.94 45.52 21.74
N ASN A 356 43.13 45.25 22.28
CA ASN A 356 43.63 43.84 22.34
C ASN A 356 43.09 43.15 23.57
N VAL A 357 42.83 41.83 23.44
CA VAL A 357 42.28 41.01 24.53
C VAL A 357 43.37 40.70 25.54
N VAL A 358 43.07 40.96 26.82
CA VAL A 358 43.94 40.64 27.97
C VAL A 358 43.47 39.35 28.63
N GLY A 359 44.07 38.22 28.23
CA GLY A 359 43.59 36.89 28.61
C GLY A 359 43.77 36.53 30.11
N ASP A 360 44.71 37.19 30.80
CA ASP A 360 45.04 36.86 32.21
C ASP A 360 44.25 37.68 33.23
N ALA A 361 43.42 38.62 32.77
CA ALA A 361 42.66 39.55 33.66
C ALA A 361 41.60 38.74 34.44
N LYS A 362 41.60 38.83 35.75
CA LYS A 362 40.60 38.24 36.64
C LYS A 362 39.37 39.12 36.73
N VAL A 363 38.19 38.55 36.46
CA VAL A 363 36.91 39.24 36.53
C VAL A 363 36.04 38.63 37.62
N THR A 364 35.40 39.41 38.46
CA THR A 364 34.37 39.02 39.41
C THR A 364 32.99 39.20 38.81
N MET A 365 32.04 38.34 39.17
CA MET A 365 30.64 38.32 38.71
C MET A 365 29.71 38.37 39.94
N ALA A 366 28.67 39.20 39.91
CA ALA A 366 27.62 39.27 40.92
C ALA A 366 26.26 39.61 40.28
N VAL A 367 25.18 38.96 40.72
CA VAL A 367 23.81 39.35 40.32
C VAL A 367 23.31 40.42 41.24
N THR A 368 22.98 41.58 40.70
CA THR A 368 22.57 42.75 41.48
C THR A 368 21.06 42.94 41.55
N SER A 369 20.29 42.41 40.56
CA SER A 369 18.83 42.49 40.53
C SER A 369 18.23 41.42 39.61
N PRO A 370 17.18 40.73 40.00
CA PRO A 370 16.73 40.51 41.36
C PRO A 370 17.71 39.64 42.18
N ALA A 371 17.73 39.81 43.50
CA ALA A 371 18.68 39.10 44.37
C ALA A 371 18.38 37.59 44.56
N THR A 372 17.30 37.07 44.02
CA THR A 372 16.85 35.69 44.16
C THR A 372 16.44 35.11 42.79
N GLY A 373 16.26 33.80 42.68
CA GLY A 373 15.80 33.15 41.45
C GLY A 373 16.95 32.62 40.57
N PHE A 374 18.16 32.56 41.07
CA PHE A 374 19.31 32.01 40.39
C PHE A 374 20.16 31.13 41.30
N LYS A 375 21.00 30.27 40.71
CA LYS A 375 22.02 29.44 41.38
C LYS A 375 23.34 29.60 40.67
N LEU A 376 24.41 29.84 41.46
CA LEU A 376 25.78 29.85 40.99
C LEU A 376 26.22 28.38 40.78
N LYS A 377 26.66 28.02 39.58
CA LYS A 377 27.15 26.68 39.24
C LYS A 377 28.67 26.61 39.18
N SER A 378 29.30 27.68 38.73
CA SER A 378 30.74 27.89 38.69
C SER A 378 31.02 29.37 38.81
N ALA A 379 32.29 29.75 38.86
CA ALA A 379 32.69 31.18 38.99
C ALA A 379 32.21 32.08 37.84
N ASP A 380 31.85 31.45 36.71
CA ASP A 380 31.46 32.10 35.46
C ASP A 380 30.09 31.66 34.94
N THR A 381 29.39 30.82 35.67
CA THR A 381 28.13 30.20 35.17
C THR A 381 26.99 30.33 36.17
N LEU A 382 25.91 30.93 35.73
CA LEU A 382 24.67 31.06 36.48
C LEU A 382 23.59 30.12 35.88
N GLN A 383 22.68 29.63 36.71
CA GLN A 383 21.46 28.97 36.34
C GLN A 383 20.29 29.75 36.92
N PHE A 384 19.35 30.16 36.06
CA PHE A 384 18.20 30.96 36.45
C PHE A 384 16.98 30.06 36.60
N ASN A 385 16.26 30.15 37.71
CA ASN A 385 15.14 29.26 38.01
C ASN A 385 13.75 29.94 37.92
N LEU A 386 13.73 31.27 37.81
CA LEU A 386 12.51 32.07 37.69
C LEU A 386 12.59 32.97 36.48
N ASP A 387 11.45 33.18 35.83
CA ASP A 387 11.32 34.12 34.72
C ASP A 387 11.49 35.55 35.27
N ASN A 388 12.44 36.26 34.73
CA ASN A 388 12.71 37.65 35.07
C ASN A 388 13.83 38.22 34.17
N THR A 389 14.02 39.52 34.24
CA THR A 389 15.24 40.18 33.73
C THR A 389 16.23 40.34 34.88
N TYR A 390 17.37 39.65 34.77
CA TYR A 390 18.45 39.69 35.76
C TYR A 390 19.56 40.63 35.29
N VAL A 391 20.08 41.46 36.21
CA VAL A 391 21.24 42.30 35.97
C VAL A 391 22.47 41.65 36.61
N VAL A 392 23.43 41.26 35.78
CA VAL A 392 24.69 40.65 36.20
C VAL A 392 25.82 41.68 36.06
N HIS A 393 26.45 41.98 37.16
CA HIS A 393 27.54 42.97 37.28
C HIS A 393 28.90 42.26 37.24
N PHE A 394 29.79 42.74 36.39
CA PHE A 394 31.16 42.26 36.22
C PHE A 394 32.17 43.36 36.54
N GLN A 395 33.28 43.02 37.22
CA GLN A 395 34.34 43.94 37.60
C GLN A 395 35.69 43.24 37.46
N VAL A 396 36.71 43.96 36.91
CA VAL A 396 38.08 43.45 36.85
C VAL A 396 38.74 43.66 38.26
N VAL A 397 39.32 42.56 38.83
CA VAL A 397 39.82 42.55 40.23
C VAL A 397 40.86 43.55 40.46
N ASP A 398 41.86 43.64 39.60
CA ASP A 398 43.01 44.54 39.75
C ASP A 398 42.79 45.98 39.17
N HIS A 399 41.58 46.13 38.50
CA HIS A 399 41.13 47.34 37.86
C HIS A 399 39.66 47.60 38.16
N PRO A 400 39.29 47.98 39.40
CA PRO A 400 37.88 48.05 39.83
C PRO A 400 37.09 49.17 39.14
N GLU A 401 37.71 50.08 38.42
CA GLU A 401 37.07 51.04 37.54
C GLU A 401 36.56 50.45 36.24
N VAL A 402 37.01 49.23 35.86
CA VAL A 402 36.59 48.53 34.65
C VAL A 402 35.46 47.59 34.99
N VAL A 403 34.23 48.04 34.69
CA VAL A 403 32.97 47.33 35.04
C VAL A 403 32.05 47.19 33.84
N ARG A 404 31.16 46.11 33.86
CA ARG A 404 30.13 45.89 32.86
C ARG A 404 28.87 45.30 33.53
N ASN A 405 27.69 45.82 33.18
CA ASN A 405 26.41 45.19 33.49
C ASN A 405 25.87 44.47 32.25
N VAL A 406 25.30 43.29 32.46
CA VAL A 406 24.68 42.49 31.43
C VAL A 406 23.25 42.12 31.89
N ASP A 407 22.28 42.48 31.08
CA ASP A 407 20.88 42.13 31.34
C ASP A 407 20.58 40.74 30.72
N ILE A 408 20.03 39.82 31.53
CA ILE A 408 19.67 38.48 31.16
C ILE A 408 18.16 38.33 31.30
N LEU A 409 17.47 38.28 30.17
CA LEU A 409 16.06 37.96 30.13
C LEU A 409 15.88 36.44 30.17
N VAL A 410 15.18 35.95 31.18
CA VAL A 410 14.83 34.53 31.35
C VAL A 410 13.34 34.36 31.15
N ASP A 411 13.00 33.50 30.21
CA ASP A 411 11.63 33.15 29.91
C ASP A 411 11.55 31.63 29.66
N GLY A 412 10.84 30.98 30.54
CA GLY A 412 10.63 29.53 30.53
C GLY A 412 9.19 29.11 30.13
N ALA A 413 8.36 30.09 29.80
CA ALA A 413 6.99 29.83 29.41
C ALA A 413 6.89 29.80 27.87
N PRO A 414 6.35 28.76 27.28
CA PRO A 414 6.08 28.78 25.84
C PRO A 414 4.95 29.76 25.50
N PRO A 415 4.94 30.34 24.30
CA PRO A 415 3.87 31.22 23.85
C PRO A 415 2.51 30.53 23.84
N VAL A 416 1.45 31.27 24.10
CA VAL A 416 0.07 30.78 24.03
C VAL A 416 -0.38 30.85 22.57
N LEU A 417 -1.03 29.76 22.12
CA LEU A 417 -1.58 29.67 20.76
C LEU A 417 -2.88 28.87 20.78
N THR A 418 -3.95 29.44 20.18
CA THR A 418 -5.21 28.74 19.96
C THR A 418 -5.67 28.87 18.52
N ILE A 419 -6.47 27.91 18.07
CA ILE A 419 -7.30 27.97 16.87
C ILE A 419 -8.75 27.81 17.33
N ASP A 420 -9.52 28.91 17.32
CA ASP A 420 -10.89 28.93 17.83
C ASP A 420 -11.93 28.70 16.73
N GLN A 421 -11.60 29.09 15.47
CA GLN A 421 -12.41 28.82 14.29
C GLN A 421 -11.59 28.15 13.19
N PRO A 422 -12.12 27.10 12.53
CA PRO A 422 -13.39 26.44 12.81
C PRO A 422 -13.34 25.61 14.11
N PRO A 423 -14.48 25.36 14.77
CA PRO A 423 -14.52 24.50 15.94
C PRO A 423 -14.19 23.04 15.58
N TRP A 424 -13.83 22.24 16.56
CA TRP A 424 -13.52 20.82 16.39
C TRP A 424 -14.69 20.05 15.79
N GLY A 425 -14.39 19.11 14.91
CA GLY A 425 -15.39 18.30 14.21
C GLY A 425 -16.15 19.04 13.10
N SER A 426 -15.63 20.14 12.61
CA SER A 426 -16.30 20.95 11.59
C SER A 426 -16.30 20.27 10.22
N THR A 427 -17.48 20.27 9.61
CA THR A 427 -17.68 19.94 8.19
C THR A 427 -18.23 21.15 7.46
N LEU A 428 -17.62 21.52 6.35
CA LEU A 428 -17.92 22.75 5.62
C LEU A 428 -18.31 22.45 4.17
N THR A 429 -19.20 23.29 3.63
CA THR A 429 -19.66 23.21 2.23
C THR A 429 -19.78 24.60 1.62
N GLY A 430 -20.09 24.68 0.33
CA GLY A 430 -20.29 25.93 -0.37
C GLY A 430 -19.01 26.53 -0.95
N LYS A 431 -18.61 27.75 -0.55
CA LYS A 431 -17.36 28.33 -1.05
C LYS A 431 -16.15 27.57 -0.48
N PRO A 432 -15.14 27.22 -1.32
CA PRO A 432 -13.96 26.49 -0.87
C PRO A 432 -12.98 27.41 -0.12
N SER A 433 -13.45 28.02 0.96
CA SER A 433 -12.66 28.90 1.81
C SER A 433 -13.28 28.99 3.20
N VAL A 434 -12.43 29.08 4.21
CA VAL A 434 -12.77 29.23 5.62
C VAL A 434 -11.99 30.37 6.22
N TYR A 435 -12.58 31.08 7.17
CA TYR A 435 -11.87 32.05 7.95
C TYR A 435 -11.39 31.37 9.24
N LEU A 436 -10.05 31.31 9.38
CA LEU A 436 -9.39 30.83 10.58
C LEU A 436 -9.23 31.98 11.56
N GLU A 437 -9.50 31.72 12.82
CA GLU A 437 -9.40 32.71 13.90
C GLU A 437 -8.89 32.04 15.18
N GLY A 438 -8.15 32.78 15.97
CA GLY A 438 -7.65 32.32 17.25
C GLY A 438 -6.90 33.40 18.02
N THR A 439 -6.17 32.97 19.06
CA THR A 439 -5.35 33.86 19.87
C THR A 439 -3.88 33.43 19.83
N VAL A 440 -2.98 34.42 19.94
CA VAL A 440 -1.55 34.19 19.99
C VAL A 440 -0.92 35.25 20.89
N GLY A 441 0.05 34.89 21.70
CA GLY A 441 0.78 35.85 22.53
C GLY A 441 1.82 35.19 23.41
N ASP A 442 2.70 36.03 23.92
CA ASP A 442 3.70 35.68 24.90
C ASP A 442 3.97 36.87 25.82
N ALA A 443 3.78 36.69 27.11
CA ALA A 443 3.92 37.72 28.12
C ALA A 443 5.39 37.92 28.59
N GLY A 444 6.27 36.95 28.29
CA GLY A 444 7.66 36.95 28.73
C GLY A 444 8.57 37.62 27.72
N SER A 445 8.94 36.92 26.71
CA SER A 445 9.90 37.39 25.71
C SER A 445 9.25 37.94 24.42
N GLY A 446 7.96 37.74 24.25
CA GLY A 446 7.19 38.17 23.09
C GLY A 446 7.29 37.22 21.89
N VAL A 447 6.35 37.33 20.97
CA VAL A 447 6.28 36.54 19.76
C VAL A 447 7.18 37.10 18.66
N VAL A 448 8.05 36.27 18.08
CA VAL A 448 8.93 36.65 16.96
C VAL A 448 8.53 36.04 15.64
N GLU A 449 7.96 34.84 15.66
CA GLU A 449 7.50 34.14 14.48
C GLU A 449 6.15 33.55 14.76
N PHE A 450 5.20 33.77 13.87
CA PHE A 450 3.89 33.14 13.92
C PHE A 450 3.46 32.81 12.51
N VAL A 451 3.19 31.52 12.29
CA VAL A 451 2.78 31.00 10.99
C VAL A 451 1.58 30.08 11.14
N VAL A 452 0.70 30.13 10.15
CA VAL A 452 -0.44 29.19 9.99
C VAL A 452 -0.36 28.63 8.58
N ASP A 453 -0.09 27.33 8.45
CA ASP A 453 0.16 26.65 7.18
C ASP A 453 1.18 27.39 6.29
N GLY A 454 2.27 27.82 6.89
CA GLY A 454 3.35 28.53 6.21
C GLY A 454 3.04 29.98 5.84
N LYS A 455 1.90 30.54 6.25
CA LYS A 455 1.53 31.94 6.05
C LYS A 455 1.63 32.70 7.37
N GLN A 456 1.95 33.96 7.29
CA GLN A 456 1.95 34.89 8.43
C GLN A 456 0.60 35.63 8.49
N PRO A 457 -0.31 35.27 9.39
CA PRO A 457 -1.57 35.98 9.53
C PRO A 457 -1.37 37.35 10.21
N PRO A 458 -2.24 38.32 9.95
CA PRO A 458 -2.26 39.55 10.71
C PRO A 458 -2.57 39.27 12.17
N ILE A 459 -1.81 39.89 13.07
CA ILE A 459 -1.99 39.82 14.52
C ILE A 459 -2.54 41.16 15.02
N GLY A 460 -3.61 41.11 15.81
CA GLY A 460 -4.19 42.30 16.47
C GLY A 460 -3.28 42.89 17.54
N ALA A 461 -3.67 44.01 18.10
CA ALA A 461 -2.97 44.56 19.26
C ALA A 461 -3.12 43.61 20.48
N PRO A 462 -2.07 43.41 21.28
CA PRO A 462 -2.16 42.61 22.49
C PRO A 462 -3.11 43.24 23.51
N ASP A 463 -3.86 42.39 24.18
CA ASP A 463 -4.70 42.78 25.30
C ASP A 463 -3.90 42.95 26.60
N ALA A 464 -4.60 43.14 27.72
CA ALA A 464 -3.95 43.32 29.01
C ALA A 464 -3.21 42.08 29.55
N THR A 465 -3.41 40.92 28.93
CA THR A 465 -2.74 39.65 29.28
C THR A 465 -1.60 39.30 28.31
N GLY A 466 -1.32 40.19 27.33
CA GLY A 466 -0.31 39.95 26.29
C GLY A 466 -0.79 39.07 25.13
N LEU A 467 -2.08 38.73 25.07
CA LEU A 467 -2.68 37.95 24.00
C LEU A 467 -3.24 38.86 22.91
N SER A 468 -3.05 38.44 21.68
CA SER A 468 -3.55 39.10 20.46
C SER A 468 -4.45 38.15 19.72
N THR A 469 -5.52 38.63 19.10
CA THR A 469 -6.30 37.86 18.14
C THR A 469 -5.59 37.84 16.78
N TRP A 470 -5.76 36.73 16.09
CA TRP A 470 -5.28 36.60 14.71
C TRP A 470 -6.37 36.04 13.82
N GLY A 471 -6.32 36.35 12.54
CA GLY A 471 -7.27 35.83 11.56
C GLY A 471 -6.65 35.65 10.18
N LEU A 472 -7.08 34.59 9.49
CA LEU A 472 -6.54 34.23 8.16
C LEU A 472 -7.61 33.61 7.29
N GLN A 473 -7.78 34.14 6.06
CA GLN A 473 -8.57 33.46 5.04
C GLN A 473 -7.79 32.27 4.47
N HIS A 474 -8.33 31.08 4.62
CA HIS A 474 -7.72 29.82 4.17
C HIS A 474 -8.54 29.20 3.05
N GLY A 475 -7.89 28.69 2.00
CA GLY A 475 -8.52 27.94 0.92
C GLY A 475 -8.75 26.48 1.34
N ALA A 476 -9.99 26.01 1.20
CA ALA A 476 -10.32 24.62 1.52
C ALA A 476 -10.07 23.69 0.33
N LYS A 477 -9.60 22.48 0.61
CA LYS A 477 -9.48 21.37 -0.35
C LYS A 477 -10.59 20.36 -0.07
N HIS A 478 -10.96 19.58 -1.06
CA HIS A 478 -11.83 18.43 -0.82
C HIS A 478 -11.19 17.47 0.18
N GLY A 479 -11.99 16.93 1.11
CA GLY A 479 -11.52 16.04 2.16
C GLY A 479 -10.98 16.78 3.37
N LEU A 480 -9.98 16.22 4.03
CA LEU A 480 -9.37 16.75 5.23
C LEU A 480 -8.50 17.98 4.91
N ASN A 481 -8.76 19.03 5.65
CA ASN A 481 -7.97 20.26 5.67
C ASN A 481 -7.31 20.35 7.05
N PRO A 482 -6.10 19.83 7.20
CA PRO A 482 -5.36 19.95 8.44
C PRO A 482 -4.75 21.36 8.51
N ILE A 483 -4.97 22.04 9.59
CA ILE A 483 -4.40 23.36 9.88
C ILE A 483 -3.35 23.19 10.96
N LEU A 484 -2.15 23.66 10.69
CA LEU A 484 -1.07 23.73 11.65
C LEU A 484 -0.73 25.20 11.89
N ALA A 485 -0.93 25.66 13.10
CA ALA A 485 -0.45 26.93 13.57
C ALA A 485 0.77 26.71 14.46
N GLU A 486 1.82 27.50 14.25
CA GLU A 486 3.06 27.45 15.03
C GLU A 486 3.49 28.85 15.42
N VAL A 487 3.89 29.00 16.65
CA VAL A 487 4.39 30.26 17.18
C VAL A 487 5.72 30.02 17.89
N THR A 488 6.62 30.94 17.71
CA THR A 488 7.93 30.94 18.35
C THR A 488 8.10 32.26 19.09
N ASP A 489 8.50 32.21 20.36
CA ASP A 489 8.89 33.36 21.14
C ASP A 489 10.36 33.78 20.85
N LEU A 490 10.80 34.90 21.42
CA LEU A 490 12.19 35.35 21.31
C LEU A 490 13.17 34.38 22.01
N GLY A 491 12.72 33.61 22.99
CA GLY A 491 13.48 32.55 23.67
C GLY A 491 13.65 31.27 22.84
N GLY A 492 13.02 31.18 21.65
CA GLY A 492 13.01 30.03 20.76
C GLY A 492 12.16 28.90 21.29
N GLN A 493 11.25 29.16 22.24
CA GLN A 493 10.24 28.20 22.64
C GLN A 493 9.09 28.24 21.65
N LYS A 494 8.49 27.06 21.44
CA LYS A 494 7.48 26.91 20.44
C LYS A 494 6.19 26.36 21.02
N SER A 495 5.10 26.88 20.54
CA SER A 495 3.79 26.25 20.68
C SER A 495 3.24 25.97 19.31
N LYS A 496 2.49 24.90 19.23
CA LYS A 496 1.73 24.53 18.06
C LYS A 496 0.28 24.26 18.46
N ALA A 497 -0.62 24.56 17.55
CA ALA A 497 -2.02 24.20 17.64
C ALA A 497 -2.41 23.57 16.32
N ILE A 498 -3.18 22.49 16.39
CA ILE A 498 -3.72 21.83 15.19
C ILE A 498 -5.23 21.88 15.18
N ARG A 499 -5.80 21.91 13.99
CA ARG A 499 -7.23 21.85 13.77
C ARG A 499 -7.47 21.12 12.45
N GLY A 500 -8.45 20.22 12.42
CA GLY A 500 -8.93 19.62 11.21
C GLY A 500 -10.34 20.10 10.89
N PHE A 501 -10.69 20.14 9.62
CA PHE A 501 -12.06 20.23 9.17
C PHE A 501 -12.21 19.51 7.83
N TYR A 502 -13.40 19.01 7.56
CA TYR A 502 -13.71 18.49 6.24
C TYR A 502 -14.40 19.54 5.39
N TYR A 503 -13.99 19.59 4.13
CA TYR A 503 -14.69 20.36 3.11
C TYR A 503 -15.10 19.44 1.95
N SER A 504 -16.36 19.59 1.55
CA SER A 504 -16.87 19.05 0.28
C SER A 504 -17.98 19.93 -0.24
N GLY A 505 -18.08 20.01 -1.56
CA GLY A 505 -19.27 20.61 -2.20
C GLY A 505 -20.54 19.79 -2.02
N GLN A 506 -20.43 18.53 -1.60
CA GLN A 506 -21.55 17.62 -1.39
C GLN A 506 -21.30 16.68 -0.20
N TYR A 507 -22.35 16.51 0.61
CA TYR A 507 -22.42 15.51 1.68
C TYR A 507 -23.69 14.69 1.56
N TYR A 508 -23.59 13.40 1.89
CA TYR A 508 -24.71 12.46 1.98
C TYR A 508 -25.08 12.24 3.44
N PRO A 509 -26.31 12.47 3.87
CA PRO A 509 -26.76 12.10 5.21
C PRO A 509 -26.79 10.57 5.34
N THR A 510 -26.47 10.04 6.52
CA THR A 510 -26.46 8.59 6.78
C THR A 510 -27.42 8.19 7.90
N ASP A 511 -28.52 8.88 8.05
CA ASP A 511 -29.58 8.55 8.98
C ASP A 511 -30.33 7.29 8.54
N ALA A 512 -30.36 6.26 9.37
CA ALA A 512 -31.07 5.01 9.12
C ALA A 512 -32.58 5.19 8.87
N GLN A 513 -33.18 6.30 9.34
CA GLN A 513 -34.59 6.60 9.11
C GLN A 513 -34.88 7.23 7.74
N ALA A 514 -33.88 7.70 7.04
CA ALA A 514 -34.02 8.35 5.73
C ALA A 514 -32.94 7.87 4.73
N PRO A 515 -32.80 6.56 4.49
CA PRO A 515 -31.73 6.05 3.62
C PRO A 515 -31.80 6.56 2.19
N GLN A 516 -33.00 6.89 1.69
CA GLN A 516 -33.21 7.44 0.34
C GLN A 516 -32.54 8.79 0.13
N ALA A 517 -32.35 9.57 1.18
CA ALA A 517 -31.66 10.87 1.11
C ALA A 517 -30.14 10.71 0.93
N ALA A 518 -29.62 9.54 1.28
CA ALA A 518 -28.20 9.21 1.20
C ALA A 518 -27.82 8.39 -0.04
N MET A 519 -28.77 8.06 -0.92
CA MET A 519 -28.49 7.22 -2.07
C MET A 519 -27.42 7.80 -3.00
N VAL A 520 -26.39 7.02 -3.25
CA VAL A 520 -25.38 7.27 -4.28
C VAL A 520 -25.90 6.69 -5.59
N THR A 521 -26.09 7.55 -6.59
CA THR A 521 -26.54 7.13 -7.91
C THR A 521 -25.53 6.17 -8.54
N ASP A 522 -26.01 5.05 -9.08
CA ASP A 522 -25.19 3.97 -9.61
C ASP A 522 -24.11 3.49 -8.61
N GLY A 523 -24.40 3.58 -7.31
CA GLY A 523 -23.47 3.28 -6.23
C GLY A 523 -22.92 1.84 -6.25
N LEU A 524 -23.70 0.91 -6.79
CA LEU A 524 -23.31 -0.47 -7.03
C LEU A 524 -23.71 -0.86 -8.46
N GLN A 525 -22.76 -1.41 -9.21
CA GLN A 525 -23.02 -1.94 -10.54
C GLN A 525 -22.57 -3.40 -10.61
N VAL A 526 -23.35 -4.23 -11.29
CA VAL A 526 -23.05 -5.65 -11.50
C VAL A 526 -23.21 -5.94 -12.98
N PHE A 527 -22.19 -6.49 -13.59
CA PHE A 527 -22.25 -6.99 -14.96
C PHE A 527 -22.08 -8.51 -14.93
N ALA A 528 -23.08 -9.21 -15.40
CA ALA A 528 -23.06 -10.63 -15.66
C ALA A 528 -22.82 -10.86 -17.15
N GLY A 529 -21.62 -11.21 -17.52
CA GLY A 529 -21.22 -11.44 -18.90
C GLY A 529 -21.84 -12.70 -19.49
N LYS A 530 -21.77 -12.82 -20.80
CA LYS A 530 -22.33 -13.99 -21.52
C LYS A 530 -21.80 -15.32 -20.97
N ASP A 531 -20.52 -15.39 -20.58
CA ASP A 531 -19.90 -16.62 -20.06
C ASP A 531 -20.28 -16.89 -18.58
N PHE A 532 -20.86 -15.92 -17.86
CA PHE A 532 -21.51 -16.12 -16.57
C PHE A 532 -22.92 -16.68 -16.74
N LEU A 533 -23.56 -16.27 -17.83
CA LEU A 533 -24.90 -16.75 -18.17
C LEU A 533 -24.84 -18.17 -18.76
N ASP A 534 -23.90 -18.39 -19.67
CA ASP A 534 -23.66 -19.67 -20.34
C ASP A 534 -22.23 -19.70 -20.89
N ASP A 535 -21.35 -20.49 -20.32
CA ASP A 535 -19.95 -20.64 -20.78
C ASP A 535 -19.76 -21.81 -21.76
N GLY A 536 -20.83 -22.50 -22.07
CA GLY A 536 -20.85 -23.68 -22.97
C GLY A 536 -20.29 -24.95 -22.32
N VAL A 537 -19.97 -24.92 -21.03
CA VAL A 537 -19.52 -26.11 -20.27
C VAL A 537 -20.65 -26.59 -19.35
N HIS A 538 -21.35 -27.57 -19.80
CA HIS A 538 -22.56 -28.12 -19.13
C HIS A 538 -22.20 -29.24 -18.15
N ASP A 539 -21.61 -28.88 -16.98
CA ASP A 539 -21.32 -29.85 -15.92
C ASP A 539 -22.21 -29.62 -14.69
N PRO A 540 -23.34 -30.38 -14.57
CA PRO A 540 -24.25 -30.25 -13.45
C PRO A 540 -23.66 -30.64 -12.09
N ALA A 541 -22.51 -31.30 -12.05
CA ALA A 541 -21.84 -31.62 -10.81
C ALA A 541 -21.09 -30.41 -10.24
N HIS A 542 -20.72 -29.44 -11.10
CA HIS A 542 -20.01 -28.24 -10.77
C HIS A 542 -20.61 -27.07 -11.55
N PRO A 543 -21.84 -26.65 -11.20
CA PRO A 543 -22.51 -25.58 -11.93
C PRO A 543 -21.82 -24.26 -11.65
N ASN A 544 -21.19 -23.69 -12.67
CA ASN A 544 -20.43 -22.47 -12.59
C ASN A 544 -21.01 -21.31 -13.41
N ASP A 545 -22.13 -21.58 -14.12
CA ASP A 545 -22.89 -20.59 -14.88
C ASP A 545 -24.41 -20.78 -14.66
N LEU A 546 -25.17 -19.80 -15.12
CA LEU A 546 -26.62 -19.80 -14.94
C LEU A 546 -27.34 -20.86 -15.80
N ALA A 547 -26.84 -21.14 -16.99
CA ALA A 547 -27.41 -22.17 -17.86
C ALA A 547 -27.34 -23.56 -17.21
N THR A 548 -26.16 -23.90 -16.67
CA THR A 548 -25.94 -25.16 -15.95
C THR A 548 -26.81 -25.27 -14.69
N LEU A 549 -27.01 -24.16 -13.96
CA LEU A 549 -27.94 -24.12 -12.83
C LEU A 549 -29.38 -24.40 -13.25
N ILE A 550 -29.81 -23.84 -14.37
CA ILE A 550 -31.14 -24.15 -14.95
C ILE A 550 -31.23 -25.65 -15.39
N GLU A 551 -30.13 -26.21 -15.90
CA GLU A 551 -30.08 -27.65 -16.24
C GLU A 551 -30.31 -28.53 -15.02
N VAL A 552 -29.65 -28.22 -13.90
CA VAL A 552 -29.85 -28.96 -12.64
C VAL A 552 -31.29 -28.83 -12.17
N MET A 553 -31.87 -27.65 -12.26
CA MET A 553 -33.28 -27.40 -11.91
C MET A 553 -34.21 -28.20 -12.79
N VAL A 554 -34.04 -28.17 -14.10
CA VAL A 554 -34.89 -28.88 -15.06
C VAL A 554 -34.71 -30.38 -14.92
N GLY A 555 -33.47 -30.87 -14.72
CA GLY A 555 -33.15 -32.26 -14.47
C GLY A 555 -33.71 -32.80 -13.15
N GLY A 556 -33.95 -31.92 -12.17
CA GLY A 556 -34.58 -32.27 -10.88
C GLY A 556 -36.12 -32.27 -10.89
N LEU A 557 -36.74 -31.85 -11.99
CA LEU A 557 -38.20 -31.88 -12.12
C LEU A 557 -38.71 -33.35 -12.21
N ASP A 558 -39.82 -33.63 -11.52
CA ASP A 558 -40.48 -34.94 -11.64
C ASP A 558 -41.12 -35.12 -13.03
N PRO A 559 -40.62 -36.02 -13.88
CA PRO A 559 -41.16 -36.21 -15.22
C PRO A 559 -42.66 -36.47 -15.25
N ASN A 560 -43.22 -37.09 -14.22
CA ASN A 560 -44.63 -37.42 -14.15
C ASN A 560 -45.52 -36.19 -13.88
N GLN A 561 -44.97 -35.09 -13.41
CA GLN A 561 -45.69 -33.81 -13.26
C GLN A 561 -45.67 -32.97 -14.54
N LEU A 562 -44.76 -33.28 -15.48
CA LEU A 562 -44.57 -32.52 -16.70
C LEU A 562 -45.55 -32.96 -17.81
N ILE A 563 -46.15 -34.15 -17.70
CA ILE A 563 -46.99 -34.73 -18.73
C ILE A 563 -48.32 -35.21 -18.11
N PRO A 564 -49.45 -34.89 -18.71
CA PRO A 564 -50.76 -35.38 -18.25
C PRO A 564 -50.80 -36.91 -18.24
N GLY A 565 -51.10 -37.52 -17.10
CA GLY A 565 -51.12 -38.97 -16.94
C GLY A 565 -52.19 -39.68 -17.75
N ALA A 566 -53.12 -38.95 -18.39
CA ALA A 566 -54.12 -39.52 -19.24
C ALA A 566 -54.65 -38.53 -20.29
N VAL A 567 -54.79 -39.00 -21.51
CA VAL A 567 -55.39 -38.24 -22.64
C VAL A 567 -56.59 -39.02 -23.11
N SER A 568 -57.73 -38.38 -23.26
CA SER A 568 -58.97 -39.05 -23.74
C SER A 568 -59.61 -38.32 -24.94
N GLN A 569 -59.98 -39.08 -25.95
CA GLN A 569 -60.74 -38.56 -27.06
C GLN A 569 -61.80 -39.55 -27.46
N GLY A 570 -63.07 -39.16 -27.30
CA GLY A 570 -64.20 -40.12 -27.53
C GLY A 570 -64.15 -41.36 -26.66
N ASP A 571 -64.18 -42.48 -27.24
CA ASP A 571 -64.15 -43.83 -26.58
C ASP A 571 -62.73 -44.37 -26.36
N VAL A 572 -61.70 -43.57 -26.63
CA VAL A 572 -60.28 -43.92 -26.43
C VAL A 572 -59.70 -43.12 -25.28
N GLN A 573 -59.12 -43.85 -24.33
CA GLN A 573 -58.35 -43.31 -23.22
C GLN A 573 -56.91 -43.83 -23.33
N VAL A 574 -55.96 -42.88 -23.33
CA VAL A 574 -54.52 -43.16 -23.28
C VAL A 574 -54.02 -42.76 -21.90
N THR A 575 -53.44 -43.70 -21.17
CA THR A 575 -52.77 -43.44 -19.90
C THR A 575 -51.28 -43.50 -20.13
N LEU A 576 -50.57 -42.51 -19.65
CA LEU A 576 -49.14 -42.40 -19.71
C LEU A 576 -48.54 -42.72 -18.34
N SER A 577 -47.43 -43.43 -18.32
CA SER A 577 -46.72 -43.82 -17.10
C SER A 577 -45.23 -44.00 -17.37
N ASN A 578 -44.45 -44.18 -16.29
CA ASN A 578 -42.98 -44.38 -16.35
C ASN A 578 -42.25 -43.35 -17.22
N ILE A 579 -42.64 -42.09 -17.06
CA ILE A 579 -42.05 -41.01 -17.84
C ILE A 579 -40.62 -40.78 -17.40
N SER A 580 -39.70 -40.79 -18.35
CA SER A 580 -38.28 -40.48 -18.11
C SER A 580 -37.74 -39.65 -19.26
N PHE A 581 -36.66 -38.94 -18.98
CA PHE A 581 -35.93 -38.19 -20.00
C PHE A 581 -34.42 -38.19 -19.73
N GLY A 582 -33.66 -37.94 -20.75
CA GLY A 582 -32.23 -37.80 -20.67
C GLY A 582 -31.82 -36.47 -19.99
N LYS A 583 -30.55 -36.28 -19.79
CA LYS A 583 -30.01 -35.08 -19.18
C LYS A 583 -30.38 -33.85 -20.03
N PRO A 584 -31.12 -32.87 -19.49
CA PRO A 584 -31.42 -31.64 -20.20
C PRO A 584 -30.15 -30.83 -20.53
N THR A 585 -30.21 -30.08 -21.61
CA THR A 585 -29.19 -29.04 -21.93
C THR A 585 -29.85 -27.70 -22.07
N VAL A 586 -29.22 -26.66 -21.55
CA VAL A 586 -29.73 -25.29 -21.54
C VAL A 586 -28.74 -24.37 -22.23
N ASN A 587 -29.20 -23.59 -23.19
CA ASN A 587 -28.45 -22.44 -23.69
C ASN A 587 -29.15 -21.17 -23.27
N LEU A 588 -28.38 -20.24 -22.72
CA LEU A 588 -28.85 -18.96 -22.22
C LEU A 588 -28.07 -17.83 -22.87
N VAL A 589 -28.64 -17.21 -23.87
CA VAL A 589 -27.97 -16.18 -24.66
C VAL A 589 -28.56 -14.82 -24.33
N PRO A 590 -27.73 -13.87 -23.88
CA PRO A 590 -28.18 -12.48 -23.67
C PRO A 590 -28.43 -11.79 -25.01
N VAL A 591 -29.53 -11.07 -25.07
CA VAL A 591 -29.96 -10.29 -26.24
C VAL A 591 -30.45 -8.92 -25.78
N ASP A 592 -30.68 -8.03 -26.71
CA ASP A 592 -31.22 -6.69 -26.36
C ASP A 592 -32.57 -6.83 -25.66
N GLY A 593 -32.66 -6.37 -24.42
CA GLY A 593 -33.86 -6.36 -23.60
C GLY A 593 -34.21 -7.66 -22.86
N GLY A 594 -33.40 -8.72 -22.97
CA GLY A 594 -33.69 -9.98 -22.26
C GLY A 594 -32.67 -11.10 -22.45
N LEU A 595 -33.08 -12.28 -22.05
CA LEU A 595 -32.30 -13.51 -22.17
C LEU A 595 -33.06 -14.50 -23.06
N GLN A 596 -32.43 -14.96 -24.13
CA GLN A 596 -32.98 -16.05 -24.95
C GLN A 596 -32.60 -17.37 -24.29
N LEU A 597 -33.60 -18.05 -23.77
CA LEU A 597 -33.47 -19.36 -23.17
C LEU A 597 -33.86 -20.44 -24.17
N LYS A 598 -32.99 -21.42 -24.33
CA LYS A 598 -33.29 -22.66 -25.08
C LYS A 598 -33.01 -23.86 -24.18
N VAL A 599 -34.04 -24.63 -23.90
CA VAL A 599 -33.95 -25.88 -23.12
C VAL A 599 -34.17 -27.03 -24.04
N ALA A 600 -33.25 -27.97 -24.14
CA ALA A 600 -33.40 -29.20 -24.89
C ALA A 600 -33.39 -30.39 -23.92
N ILE A 601 -34.45 -31.19 -24.01
CA ILE A 601 -34.67 -32.39 -23.19
C ILE A 601 -34.57 -33.57 -24.11
N PRO A 602 -33.50 -34.37 -24.12
CA PRO A 602 -33.32 -35.50 -24.99
C PRO A 602 -33.95 -36.78 -24.42
N ASN A 603 -34.18 -37.73 -25.30
CA ASN A 603 -34.56 -39.10 -24.97
C ASN A 603 -35.77 -39.19 -24.02
N VAL A 604 -36.83 -38.47 -24.32
CA VAL A 604 -38.08 -38.59 -23.56
C VAL A 604 -38.75 -39.90 -23.91
N HIS A 605 -38.92 -40.68 -22.87
CA HIS A 605 -39.58 -41.97 -22.95
C HIS A 605 -40.84 -42.03 -22.06
N THR A 606 -41.89 -42.59 -22.52
CA THR A 606 -43.09 -42.80 -21.70
C THR A 606 -43.80 -44.03 -22.14
N ASP A 607 -44.18 -44.89 -21.19
CA ASP A 607 -45.02 -46.01 -21.42
C ASP A 607 -46.48 -45.55 -21.63
N LEU A 608 -47.15 -46.18 -22.54
CA LEU A 608 -48.56 -45.89 -22.78
C LEU A 608 -49.46 -47.13 -22.61
N ALA A 609 -50.58 -46.91 -22.02
CA ALA A 609 -51.63 -47.91 -21.95
C ALA A 609 -52.91 -47.34 -22.58
N VAL A 610 -53.35 -47.93 -23.64
CA VAL A 610 -54.53 -47.51 -24.39
C VAL A 610 -55.71 -48.36 -24.01
N LYS A 611 -56.83 -47.74 -23.70
CA LYS A 611 -58.13 -48.33 -23.52
C LYS A 611 -59.08 -47.79 -24.60
N ALA A 612 -59.40 -48.52 -25.58
CA ALA A 612 -60.36 -48.15 -26.63
C ALA A 612 -61.65 -48.96 -26.49
N LYS A 613 -62.77 -48.32 -26.38
CA LYS A 613 -64.06 -48.96 -26.39
C LYS A 613 -64.53 -49.01 -27.84
N GLN A 614 -64.73 -50.25 -28.33
CA GLN A 614 -65.29 -50.48 -29.66
C GLN A 614 -66.66 -51.21 -29.57
N LYS A 615 -67.65 -50.64 -30.20
CA LYS A 615 -68.99 -51.21 -30.31
C LYS A 615 -69.02 -52.16 -31.49
N LEU A 616 -69.21 -53.41 -31.23
CA LEU A 616 -69.54 -54.46 -32.21
C LEU A 616 -71.02 -54.87 -32.00
N GLY A 617 -71.91 -54.09 -32.68
CA GLY A 617 -73.35 -54.20 -32.46
C GLY A 617 -73.77 -53.81 -31.06
N PRO A 618 -74.52 -54.71 -30.33
CA PRO A 618 -74.95 -54.39 -28.94
C PRO A 618 -73.87 -54.67 -27.89
N ILE A 619 -72.69 -55.20 -28.28
CA ILE A 619 -71.58 -55.52 -27.35
C ILE A 619 -70.51 -54.44 -27.43
N SER A 620 -70.14 -53.99 -26.28
CA SER A 620 -68.98 -53.06 -26.19
C SER A 620 -67.78 -53.86 -25.68
N ILE A 621 -66.75 -53.89 -26.50
CA ILE A 621 -65.45 -54.49 -26.16
C ILE A 621 -64.48 -53.44 -25.77
N THR A 622 -63.78 -53.59 -24.66
CA THR A 622 -62.68 -52.69 -24.32
C THR A 622 -61.35 -53.35 -24.76
N LEU A 623 -60.73 -52.80 -25.76
CA LEU A 623 -59.38 -53.19 -26.15
C LEU A 623 -58.40 -52.51 -25.23
N LYS A 624 -57.43 -53.25 -24.72
CA LYS A 624 -56.33 -52.76 -23.90
C LYS A 624 -55.05 -53.06 -24.68
N VAL A 625 -54.27 -52.02 -24.93
CA VAL A 625 -53.02 -52.08 -25.68
C VAL A 625 -51.95 -51.33 -24.86
N SER A 626 -50.81 -51.90 -24.82
CA SER A 626 -49.61 -51.26 -24.26
C SER A 626 -48.66 -50.76 -25.35
N GLY A 627 -47.83 -49.84 -25.04
CA GLY A 627 -46.82 -49.32 -25.95
C GLY A 627 -45.90 -48.32 -25.28
N ALA A 628 -45.17 -47.69 -26.08
CA ALA A 628 -44.27 -46.63 -25.62
C ALA A 628 -44.19 -45.48 -26.63
N ILE A 629 -43.90 -44.30 -26.14
CA ILE A 629 -43.53 -43.12 -26.94
C ILE A 629 -42.12 -42.79 -26.64
N ASP A 630 -41.29 -42.76 -27.65
CA ASP A 630 -39.93 -42.26 -27.58
C ASP A 630 -39.82 -40.98 -28.40
N ILE A 631 -39.30 -39.95 -27.78
CA ILE A 631 -39.05 -38.65 -28.43
C ILE A 631 -37.57 -38.39 -28.37
N ALA A 632 -36.94 -38.16 -29.52
CA ALA A 632 -35.49 -37.91 -29.57
C ALA A 632 -35.14 -36.63 -28.81
N SER A 633 -35.90 -35.55 -29.01
CA SER A 633 -35.73 -34.35 -28.21
C SER A 633 -36.97 -33.48 -28.15
N VAL A 634 -37.14 -32.80 -27.04
CA VAL A 634 -38.07 -31.68 -26.90
C VAL A 634 -37.28 -30.40 -26.63
N THR A 635 -37.42 -29.41 -27.47
CA THR A 635 -36.74 -28.11 -27.34
C THR A 635 -37.75 -27.03 -27.05
N VAL A 636 -37.55 -26.32 -25.97
CA VAL A 636 -38.32 -25.11 -25.60
C VAL A 636 -37.45 -23.90 -25.77
N GLN A 637 -37.91 -22.92 -26.50
CA GLN A 637 -37.26 -21.62 -26.64
C GLN A 637 -38.20 -20.56 -26.09
N THR A 638 -37.64 -19.65 -25.28
CA THR A 638 -38.38 -18.56 -24.71
C THR A 638 -37.50 -17.32 -24.56
N LEU A 639 -38.07 -16.15 -24.61
CA LEU A 639 -37.42 -14.90 -24.31
C LEU A 639 -37.83 -14.49 -22.89
N VAL A 640 -36.87 -14.40 -21.99
CA VAL A 640 -37.06 -13.87 -20.66
C VAL A 640 -36.72 -12.37 -20.68
N LEU A 641 -37.74 -11.54 -20.50
CA LEU A 641 -37.63 -10.09 -20.50
C LEU A 641 -37.30 -9.62 -19.08
N LEU A 642 -36.30 -8.78 -19.00
CA LEU A 642 -35.83 -8.21 -17.74
C LEU A 642 -36.11 -6.71 -17.72
N SER A 643 -36.72 -6.22 -16.65
CA SER A 643 -37.04 -4.79 -16.48
C SER A 643 -37.00 -4.39 -15.00
N VAL A 644 -37.07 -3.09 -14.76
CA VAL A 644 -37.16 -2.54 -13.41
C VAL A 644 -38.47 -1.75 -13.30
N VAL A 645 -39.25 -2.07 -12.27
CA VAL A 645 -40.46 -1.33 -11.91
C VAL A 645 -40.42 -1.01 -10.42
N ASP A 646 -40.59 0.24 -10.06
CA ASP A 646 -40.58 0.70 -8.67
C ASP A 646 -39.37 0.23 -7.84
N GLY A 647 -38.18 0.22 -8.46
CA GLY A 647 -36.94 -0.16 -7.79
C GLY A 647 -36.76 -1.68 -7.60
N LYS A 648 -37.59 -2.50 -8.19
CA LYS A 648 -37.56 -3.96 -8.13
C LYS A 648 -37.36 -4.57 -9.50
N ALA A 649 -36.62 -5.66 -9.55
CA ALA A 649 -36.51 -6.44 -10.77
C ALA A 649 -37.83 -7.09 -11.13
N GLN A 650 -38.21 -6.98 -12.38
CA GLN A 650 -39.36 -7.67 -12.95
C GLN A 650 -38.87 -8.60 -14.06
N VAL A 651 -39.22 -9.85 -13.92
CA VAL A 651 -38.92 -10.89 -14.91
C VAL A 651 -40.21 -11.30 -15.55
N ALA A 652 -40.33 -11.06 -16.82
CA ALA A 652 -41.49 -11.46 -17.60
C ALA A 652 -41.07 -12.46 -18.69
N VAL A 653 -41.98 -13.32 -19.05
CA VAL A 653 -41.78 -14.27 -20.14
C VAL A 653 -42.44 -13.74 -21.39
N GLY A 654 -41.69 -13.64 -22.45
CA GLY A 654 -42.15 -13.31 -23.78
C GLY A 654 -42.81 -14.51 -24.47
N SER A 655 -42.82 -14.51 -25.80
CA SER A 655 -43.32 -15.65 -26.56
C SER A 655 -42.45 -16.89 -26.34
N SER A 656 -43.09 -17.98 -25.98
CA SER A 656 -42.41 -19.26 -25.82
C SER A 656 -42.85 -20.20 -26.97
N GLN A 657 -41.91 -20.94 -27.53
CA GLN A 657 -42.13 -21.91 -28.55
C GLN A 657 -41.49 -23.23 -28.13
N ALA A 658 -42.21 -24.28 -28.28
CA ALA A 658 -41.67 -25.61 -28.10
C ALA A 658 -41.69 -26.38 -29.44
N THR A 659 -40.73 -27.25 -29.61
CA THR A 659 -40.62 -28.15 -30.78
C THR A 659 -40.29 -29.56 -30.31
N ILE A 660 -40.93 -30.53 -30.91
CA ILE A 660 -40.71 -31.92 -30.62
C ILE A 660 -40.10 -32.56 -31.86
N ASP A 661 -38.94 -33.20 -31.72
CA ASP A 661 -38.24 -33.87 -32.80
C ASP A 661 -38.11 -35.36 -32.53
N GLY A 662 -38.28 -36.16 -33.65
CA GLY A 662 -38.01 -37.59 -33.63
C GLY A 662 -38.96 -38.38 -32.73
N MET A 663 -40.23 -37.99 -32.71
CA MET A 663 -41.25 -38.77 -31.99
C MET A 663 -41.49 -40.12 -32.67
N ASN A 664 -41.34 -41.20 -31.92
CA ASN A 664 -41.61 -42.59 -32.35
C ASN A 664 -42.59 -43.22 -31.40
N LEU A 665 -43.62 -43.80 -31.96
CA LEU A 665 -44.66 -44.54 -31.23
C LEU A 665 -44.51 -46.03 -31.48
N HIS A 666 -44.34 -46.80 -30.42
CA HIS A 666 -44.36 -48.25 -30.44
C HIS A 666 -45.61 -48.74 -29.73
N VAL A 667 -46.37 -49.53 -30.39
CA VAL A 667 -47.63 -50.09 -29.85
C VAL A 667 -47.66 -51.62 -30.13
N ASP A 668 -47.83 -52.37 -29.02
CA ASP A 668 -47.92 -53.81 -29.12
C ASP A 668 -49.33 -54.30 -29.58
N GLY A 669 -49.43 -54.88 -30.80
CA GLY A 669 -50.47 -55.80 -31.03
C GLY A 669 -51.62 -55.52 -32.00
N ILE A 670 -51.87 -54.41 -32.68
CA ILE A 670 -52.95 -54.32 -33.72
C ILE A 670 -52.64 -53.22 -34.74
N ALA A 671 -52.33 -53.62 -35.98
CA ALA A 671 -51.89 -52.67 -37.04
C ALA A 671 -52.97 -51.61 -37.44
N GLY A 672 -54.20 -51.73 -37.14
CA GLY A 672 -55.24 -50.78 -37.53
C GLY A 672 -55.53 -49.66 -36.55
N LEU A 673 -54.90 -49.67 -35.35
CA LEU A 673 -55.02 -48.59 -34.34
C LEU A 673 -53.86 -47.59 -34.39
N PHE A 674 -52.79 -47.96 -35.08
CA PHE A 674 -51.56 -47.19 -35.09
C PHE A 674 -51.76 -45.76 -35.68
N ASP A 675 -52.38 -45.63 -36.82
CA ASP A 675 -52.64 -44.37 -37.50
C ASP A 675 -53.54 -43.43 -36.68
N PHE A 676 -54.56 -44.04 -36.03
CA PHE A 676 -55.44 -43.24 -35.15
C PHE A 676 -54.74 -42.82 -33.90
N LEU A 677 -53.97 -43.67 -33.23
CA LEU A 677 -53.20 -43.35 -32.05
C LEU A 677 -52.11 -42.37 -32.40
N TRP A 678 -51.43 -42.51 -33.52
CA TRP A 678 -50.43 -41.56 -34.02
C TRP A 678 -51.04 -40.21 -34.17
N ASN A 679 -52.13 -40.04 -34.84
CA ASN A 679 -52.81 -38.76 -35.06
C ASN A 679 -53.36 -38.15 -33.77
N LEU A 680 -53.90 -38.96 -32.85
CA LEU A 680 -54.37 -38.56 -31.54
C LEU A 680 -53.19 -38.00 -30.67
N LEU A 681 -52.12 -38.77 -30.64
CA LEU A 681 -50.95 -38.40 -29.84
C LEU A 681 -50.20 -37.22 -30.46
N LEU A 682 -50.09 -37.20 -31.81
CA LEU A 682 -49.43 -36.11 -32.49
C LEU A 682 -50.15 -34.78 -32.30
N GLN A 683 -51.49 -34.76 -32.29
CA GLN A 683 -52.24 -33.49 -32.11
C GLN A 683 -52.46 -33.11 -30.62
N THR A 684 -52.67 -34.09 -29.76
CA THR A 684 -53.06 -33.81 -28.36
C THR A 684 -51.89 -33.92 -27.41
N TYR A 685 -51.06 -34.95 -27.54
CA TYR A 685 -49.92 -35.14 -26.63
C TYR A 685 -48.81 -34.16 -26.89
N THR A 686 -48.46 -33.93 -28.16
CA THR A 686 -47.43 -32.95 -28.46
C THR A 686 -47.80 -31.55 -27.97
N SER A 687 -49.04 -31.09 -28.29
CA SER A 687 -49.49 -29.76 -27.83
C SER A 687 -49.62 -29.65 -26.31
N GLN A 688 -49.98 -30.74 -25.61
CA GLN A 688 -50.06 -30.76 -24.16
C GLN A 688 -48.69 -30.83 -23.52
N LEU A 689 -47.75 -31.63 -24.04
CA LEU A 689 -46.36 -31.69 -23.58
C LEU A 689 -45.66 -30.35 -23.78
N GLU A 690 -45.80 -29.80 -25.01
CA GLU A 690 -45.30 -28.48 -25.32
C GLU A 690 -45.86 -27.43 -24.35
N GLY A 691 -47.21 -27.41 -24.19
CA GLY A 691 -47.88 -26.44 -23.32
C GLY A 691 -47.47 -26.60 -21.86
N GLN A 692 -47.34 -27.82 -21.35
CA GLN A 692 -46.97 -28.08 -19.94
C GLN A 692 -45.49 -27.71 -19.67
N LEU A 693 -44.58 -28.11 -20.58
CA LEU A 693 -43.18 -27.74 -20.49
C LEU A 693 -42.99 -26.23 -20.56
N VAL A 694 -43.65 -25.58 -21.50
CA VAL A 694 -43.66 -24.11 -21.59
C VAL A 694 -44.19 -23.50 -20.31
N GLN A 695 -45.30 -23.98 -19.77
CA GLN A 695 -45.90 -23.48 -18.53
C GLN A 695 -44.97 -23.70 -17.32
N THR A 696 -44.33 -24.86 -17.21
CA THR A 696 -43.43 -25.18 -16.11
C THR A 696 -42.18 -24.31 -16.16
N LEU A 697 -41.54 -24.23 -17.34
CA LEU A 697 -40.34 -23.39 -17.50
C LEU A 697 -40.67 -21.91 -17.30
N ASN A 698 -41.79 -21.46 -17.89
CA ASN A 698 -42.23 -20.06 -17.70
C ASN A 698 -42.64 -19.73 -16.25
N GLY A 699 -42.92 -20.73 -15.43
CA GLY A 699 -43.23 -20.58 -14.03
C GLY A 699 -42.03 -20.67 -13.11
N GLN A 700 -40.97 -21.37 -13.46
CA GLN A 700 -39.81 -21.60 -12.60
C GLN A 700 -38.61 -20.74 -12.95
N VAL A 701 -38.25 -20.60 -14.22
CA VAL A 701 -37.08 -19.84 -14.65
C VAL A 701 -37.15 -18.36 -14.28
N PRO A 702 -38.29 -17.69 -14.50
CA PRO A 702 -38.40 -16.29 -14.04
C PRO A 702 -38.21 -16.13 -12.54
N LYS A 703 -38.74 -17.05 -11.74
CA LYS A 703 -38.58 -17.02 -10.28
C LYS A 703 -37.12 -17.18 -9.86
N LEU A 704 -36.39 -18.10 -10.53
CA LEU A 704 -34.96 -18.24 -10.28
C LEU A 704 -34.20 -16.95 -10.61
N ILE A 705 -34.42 -16.43 -11.83
CA ILE A 705 -33.73 -15.19 -12.26
C ILE A 705 -34.16 -14.01 -11.40
N GLN A 706 -35.43 -13.90 -11.06
CA GLN A 706 -35.92 -12.85 -10.15
C GLN A 706 -35.31 -12.98 -8.77
N GLY A 707 -35.26 -14.20 -8.21
CA GLY A 707 -34.62 -14.46 -6.93
C GLY A 707 -33.12 -14.12 -6.92
N LEU A 708 -32.41 -14.41 -8.01
CA LEU A 708 -31.02 -13.98 -8.16
C LEU A 708 -30.90 -12.46 -8.19
N LEU A 709 -31.75 -11.77 -8.93
CA LEU A 709 -31.75 -10.31 -9.04
C LEU A 709 -32.19 -9.63 -7.73
N GLU A 710 -33.14 -10.21 -7.00
CA GLU A 710 -33.58 -9.74 -5.68
C GLU A 710 -32.49 -9.95 -4.62
N ASN A 711 -31.72 -11.02 -4.68
CA ASN A 711 -30.57 -11.25 -3.81
C ASN A 711 -29.37 -10.33 -4.12
N LEU A 712 -29.32 -9.73 -5.31
CA LEU A 712 -28.37 -8.66 -5.64
C LEU A 712 -28.79 -7.32 -5.01
N ALA A 713 -30.09 -7.11 -4.75
CA ALA A 713 -30.57 -5.97 -3.98
C ALA A 713 -30.30 -6.23 -2.49
N LEU A 714 -29.15 -5.78 -2.03
CA LEU A 714 -28.61 -6.10 -0.70
C LEU A 714 -29.14 -5.12 0.35
N ASP A 715 -30.38 -5.34 0.85
CA ASP A 715 -30.80 -4.70 2.09
C ASP A 715 -30.31 -5.56 3.25
N GLN A 716 -29.08 -5.32 3.70
CA GLN A 716 -28.46 -6.11 4.77
C GLN A 716 -28.02 -5.21 5.91
N THR A 717 -28.35 -5.64 7.13
CA THR A 717 -27.81 -5.05 8.35
C THR A 717 -26.66 -5.90 8.85
N PHE A 718 -25.51 -5.29 8.98
CA PHE A 718 -24.30 -5.89 9.51
C PHE A 718 -24.13 -5.46 10.96
N THR A 719 -23.95 -6.41 11.85
CA THR A 719 -23.47 -6.13 13.20
C THR A 719 -21.94 -6.22 13.17
N LEU A 720 -21.31 -5.07 13.30
CA LEU A 720 -19.85 -5.00 13.38
C LEU A 720 -19.42 -5.31 14.81
N PRO A 721 -18.52 -6.29 15.00
CA PRO A 721 -17.95 -6.54 16.31
C PRO A 721 -17.15 -5.30 16.77
N PRO A 722 -16.88 -5.17 18.08
CA PRO A 722 -16.03 -4.10 18.59
C PRO A 722 -14.72 -4.04 17.82
N LEU A 723 -14.39 -2.87 17.26
CA LEU A 723 -13.16 -2.66 16.51
C LEU A 723 -11.90 -2.81 17.36
N VAL A 724 -12.03 -2.49 18.65
CA VAL A 724 -11.04 -2.76 19.69
C VAL A 724 -11.76 -3.30 20.92
N PRO A 725 -11.12 -4.12 21.77
CA PRO A 725 -11.72 -4.62 22.99
C PRO A 725 -12.21 -3.47 23.86
N GLY A 726 -13.51 -3.45 24.19
CA GLY A 726 -14.17 -2.38 24.96
C GLY A 726 -14.92 -1.34 24.14
N ALA A 727 -14.76 -1.32 22.82
CA ALA A 727 -15.61 -0.49 21.95
C ALA A 727 -17.01 -1.09 21.81
N PRO A 728 -18.05 -0.28 21.55
CA PRO A 728 -19.41 -0.78 21.30
C PRO A 728 -19.51 -1.52 19.96
N GLU A 729 -20.45 -2.46 19.89
CA GLU A 729 -20.91 -3.01 18.61
C GLU A 729 -21.69 -1.93 17.85
N ALA A 730 -21.55 -1.89 16.53
CA ALA A 730 -22.36 -1.02 15.70
C ALA A 730 -23.19 -1.80 14.68
N GLN A 731 -24.42 -1.35 14.47
CA GLN A 731 -25.28 -1.84 13.41
C GLN A 731 -25.18 -0.89 12.22
N VAL A 732 -24.78 -1.42 11.07
CA VAL A 732 -24.67 -0.69 9.81
C VAL A 732 -25.51 -1.40 8.77
N SER A 733 -26.38 -0.67 8.08
CA SER A 733 -27.27 -1.22 7.06
C SER A 733 -26.85 -0.71 5.68
N LEU A 734 -26.63 -1.64 4.77
CA LEU A 734 -26.56 -1.36 3.33
C LEU A 734 -27.97 -1.40 2.78
N VAL A 735 -28.39 -0.33 2.12
CA VAL A 735 -29.68 -0.21 1.46
C VAL A 735 -29.43 0.02 -0.03
N THR A 736 -30.06 -0.77 -0.88
CA THR A 736 -29.94 -0.66 -2.32
C THR A 736 -31.28 -0.48 -3.02
N VAL A 737 -31.29 0.24 -4.13
CA VAL A 737 -32.47 0.41 -4.98
C VAL A 737 -32.09 0.15 -6.42
N LEU A 738 -32.68 -0.87 -7.02
CA LEU A 738 -32.44 -1.18 -8.41
C LEU A 738 -32.97 -0.06 -9.33
N LYS A 739 -32.11 0.50 -10.18
CA LYS A 739 -32.48 1.61 -11.09
C LYS A 739 -32.53 1.18 -12.55
N HIS A 740 -31.50 0.48 -12.97
CA HIS A 740 -31.36 0.07 -14.36
C HIS A 740 -30.99 -1.40 -14.43
N LEU A 741 -31.63 -2.06 -15.38
CA LEU A 741 -31.31 -3.41 -15.78
C LEU A 741 -31.28 -3.41 -17.30
N GLN A 742 -30.12 -3.64 -17.88
CA GLN A 742 -29.88 -3.60 -19.31
C GLN A 742 -29.30 -4.93 -19.78
N CYS A 743 -30.02 -5.56 -20.69
CA CYS A 743 -29.51 -6.75 -21.39
C CYS A 743 -28.97 -6.31 -22.75
N SER A 744 -27.86 -6.88 -23.14
CA SER A 744 -27.20 -6.73 -24.44
C SER A 744 -26.56 -8.06 -24.84
N PRO A 745 -26.10 -8.25 -26.06
CA PRO A 745 -25.38 -9.48 -26.46
C PRO A 745 -24.10 -9.76 -25.68
N ALA A 746 -23.55 -8.79 -24.95
CA ALA A 746 -22.40 -8.97 -24.08
C ALA A 746 -22.77 -9.57 -22.72
N GLY A 747 -23.99 -9.34 -22.23
CA GLY A 747 -24.45 -9.78 -20.92
C GLY A 747 -25.56 -8.89 -20.34
N VAL A 748 -25.74 -8.99 -19.03
CA VAL A 748 -26.72 -8.26 -18.24
C VAL A 748 -26.01 -7.27 -17.33
N LEU A 749 -26.31 -5.99 -17.49
CA LEU A 749 -25.83 -4.91 -16.64
C LEU A 749 -26.94 -4.49 -15.67
N VAL A 750 -26.64 -4.55 -14.39
CA VAL A 750 -27.51 -4.13 -13.28
C VAL A 750 -26.87 -2.90 -12.64
N ARG A 751 -27.63 -1.81 -12.50
CA ARG A 751 -27.20 -0.64 -11.76
C ARG A 751 -28.16 -0.34 -10.62
N MET A 752 -27.59 -0.10 -9.47
CA MET A 752 -28.31 0.14 -8.22
C MET A 752 -27.82 1.41 -7.57
N ASP A 753 -28.74 2.24 -7.11
CA ASP A 753 -28.40 3.24 -6.13
C ASP A 753 -28.17 2.53 -4.80
N ALA A 754 -27.19 2.99 -4.04
CA ALA A 754 -26.78 2.37 -2.79
C ALA A 754 -26.51 3.41 -1.70
N SER A 755 -26.77 3.06 -0.48
CA SER A 755 -26.39 3.85 0.70
C SER A 755 -26.04 2.97 1.88
N PHE A 756 -25.05 3.40 2.68
CA PHE A 756 -24.82 2.85 4.02
C PHE A 756 -25.38 3.82 5.06
N VAL A 757 -26.18 3.30 5.98
CA VAL A 757 -26.79 4.06 7.05
C VAL A 757 -26.64 3.34 8.39
N ALA A 758 -26.71 4.09 9.48
CA ALA A 758 -26.67 3.55 10.82
C ALA A 758 -27.56 4.36 11.77
N PRO A 759 -28.10 3.76 12.82
CA PRO A 759 -28.74 4.51 13.91
C PRO A 759 -27.67 5.38 14.61
N LYS A 760 -28.06 6.58 15.07
CA LYS A 760 -27.13 7.51 15.70
C LYS A 760 -26.62 6.96 17.04
N GLY A 761 -25.32 6.72 17.13
CA GLY A 761 -24.60 6.29 18.33
C GLY A 761 -23.54 7.32 18.79
N THR A 762 -23.05 8.19 17.89
CA THR A 762 -22.11 9.27 18.25
C THR A 762 -22.82 10.49 18.83
N ALA A 763 -22.11 11.24 19.69
CA ALA A 763 -22.57 12.55 20.18
C ALA A 763 -22.32 13.68 19.18
N HIS A 764 -21.42 13.48 18.24
CA HIS A 764 -20.99 14.50 17.28
C HIS A 764 -21.98 14.66 16.14
N THR A 765 -21.91 15.81 15.47
CA THR A 765 -22.81 16.14 14.35
C THR A 765 -21.99 16.73 13.22
N VAL A 766 -22.08 16.12 12.04
CA VAL A 766 -21.46 16.55 10.81
C VAL A 766 -22.50 16.67 9.70
N LEU A 767 -22.15 17.25 8.56
CA LEU A 767 -23.06 17.40 7.43
C LEU A 767 -23.44 16.07 6.75
N GLY A 768 -22.64 15.01 6.99
CA GLY A 768 -22.87 13.69 6.44
C GLY A 768 -21.58 13.06 5.89
N SER A 769 -21.71 11.97 5.13
CA SER A 769 -20.61 11.35 4.41
C SER A 769 -20.18 12.25 3.25
N ILE A 770 -18.88 12.35 3.04
CA ILE A 770 -18.30 13.14 1.97
C ILE A 770 -18.63 12.54 0.61
N GLY A 771 -19.03 13.36 -0.34
CA GLY A 771 -19.37 12.94 -1.70
C GLY A 771 -18.34 13.36 -2.73
N ARG A 772 -17.97 12.45 -3.63
CA ARG A 772 -17.02 12.68 -4.71
C ARG A 772 -17.47 13.77 -5.69
N ALA A 773 -18.77 13.93 -5.94
CA ALA A 773 -19.31 15.04 -6.72
C ALA A 773 -19.05 16.42 -6.08
N GLY A 774 -18.67 16.47 -4.82
CA GLY A 774 -18.24 17.68 -4.10
C GLY A 774 -16.74 18.01 -4.25
N CYS A 775 -15.96 17.26 -5.04
CA CYS A 775 -14.57 17.55 -5.32
C CYS A 775 -14.38 18.93 -5.93
N ILE A 776 -13.29 19.61 -5.58
CA ILE A 776 -12.91 20.89 -6.18
C ILE A 776 -12.20 20.62 -7.50
N GLY A 777 -12.73 21.12 -8.60
CA GLY A 777 -12.22 20.90 -9.95
C GLY A 777 -13.09 19.92 -10.75
N THR A 778 -12.66 19.57 -11.94
CA THR A 778 -13.36 18.61 -12.80
C THR A 778 -12.91 17.20 -12.43
N VAL A 779 -13.73 16.50 -11.66
CA VAL A 779 -13.60 15.08 -11.47
C VAL A 779 -14.48 14.39 -12.52
N GLN A 780 -13.87 13.64 -13.42
CA GLN A 780 -14.63 12.85 -14.39
C GLN A 780 -14.76 11.43 -13.83
N ASP A 781 -15.97 11.08 -13.42
CA ASP A 781 -16.33 9.72 -13.08
C ASP A 781 -16.76 8.99 -14.38
N ALA A 782 -15.80 8.78 -15.26
CA ALA A 782 -16.02 8.07 -16.52
C ALA A 782 -15.83 6.56 -16.33
N PHE A 783 -16.54 5.98 -15.38
CA PHE A 783 -16.50 4.53 -15.21
C PHE A 783 -17.34 3.84 -16.27
N VAL A 784 -16.75 2.89 -16.96
CA VAL A 784 -17.44 1.99 -17.88
C VAL A 784 -17.12 0.57 -17.44
N ILE A 785 -18.16 -0.21 -17.14
CA ILE A 785 -18.01 -1.60 -16.75
C ILE A 785 -17.41 -2.41 -17.92
N ASP A 786 -16.47 -3.30 -17.60
CA ASP A 786 -15.79 -4.11 -18.61
C ASP A 786 -16.67 -5.27 -19.04
N GLN A 787 -17.33 -5.13 -20.19
CA GLN A 787 -18.23 -6.12 -20.74
C GLN A 787 -17.52 -7.38 -21.29
N SER A 788 -16.20 -7.46 -21.19
CA SER A 788 -15.47 -8.68 -21.52
C SER A 788 -15.31 -9.63 -20.32
N GLN A 789 -15.64 -9.17 -19.13
CA GLN A 789 -15.54 -9.96 -17.92
C GLN A 789 -16.69 -10.95 -17.79
N ARG A 790 -16.41 -12.09 -17.13
CA ARG A 790 -17.43 -13.09 -16.83
C ARG A 790 -18.46 -12.55 -15.82
N LEU A 791 -17.97 -11.98 -14.75
CA LEU A 791 -18.74 -11.25 -13.74
C LEU A 791 -17.90 -10.07 -13.25
N GLN A 792 -18.47 -8.88 -13.25
CA GLN A 792 -17.80 -7.72 -12.68
C GLN A 792 -18.73 -6.99 -11.71
N LEU A 793 -18.22 -6.73 -10.53
CA LEU A 793 -18.87 -5.88 -9.53
C LEU A 793 -18.14 -4.52 -9.50
N ALA A 794 -18.86 -3.44 -9.39
CA ALA A 794 -18.26 -2.12 -9.25
C ALA A 794 -18.95 -1.34 -8.15
N LEU A 795 -18.16 -0.84 -7.21
CA LEU A 795 -18.59 -0.10 -6.03
C LEU A 795 -18.10 1.33 -6.13
N HIS A 796 -18.99 2.29 -6.01
CA HIS A 796 -18.66 3.72 -6.02
C HIS A 796 -17.94 4.14 -4.73
N ASP A 797 -16.97 5.04 -4.81
CA ASP A 797 -16.19 5.54 -3.68
C ASP A 797 -17.05 6.18 -2.58
N ASP A 798 -18.15 6.85 -2.97
CA ASP A 798 -19.07 7.47 -2.03
C ASP A 798 -19.77 6.43 -1.14
N VAL A 799 -20.04 5.24 -1.67
CA VAL A 799 -20.61 4.13 -0.89
C VAL A 799 -19.60 3.63 0.15
N LEU A 800 -18.31 3.55 -0.22
CA LEU A 800 -17.25 3.22 0.74
C LEU A 800 -17.13 4.28 1.84
N ASN A 801 -17.18 5.56 1.46
CA ASN A 801 -17.17 6.65 2.44
C ASN A 801 -18.40 6.64 3.34
N GLN A 802 -19.57 6.31 2.81
CA GLN A 802 -20.77 6.13 3.62
C GLN A 802 -20.65 4.96 4.60
N ALA A 803 -19.98 3.86 4.22
CA ALA A 803 -19.72 2.76 5.14
C ALA A 803 -18.88 3.22 6.33
N LEU A 804 -17.77 3.94 6.09
CA LEU A 804 -16.93 4.51 7.15
C LEU A 804 -17.69 5.50 8.02
N HIS A 805 -18.47 6.38 7.38
CA HIS A 805 -19.29 7.34 8.10
C HIS A 805 -20.37 6.64 8.95
N ALA A 806 -21.03 5.61 8.44
CA ALA A 806 -22.04 4.85 9.17
C ALA A 806 -21.45 4.13 10.40
N ILE A 807 -20.23 3.57 10.26
CA ILE A 807 -19.48 2.97 11.37
C ILE A 807 -19.24 4.00 12.48
N TRP A 808 -18.75 5.18 12.09
CA TRP A 808 -18.53 6.29 13.02
C TRP A 808 -19.84 6.83 13.61
N TYR A 809 -20.86 7.04 12.77
CA TYR A 809 -22.17 7.56 13.17
C TYR A 809 -22.88 6.60 14.13
N GLY A 810 -22.72 5.31 13.94
CA GLY A 810 -23.20 4.25 14.84
C GLY A 810 -22.43 4.15 16.15
N GLY A 811 -21.35 4.92 16.33
CA GLY A 811 -20.60 4.99 17.59
C GLY A 811 -19.51 3.93 17.78
N ALA A 812 -19.22 3.12 16.76
CA ALA A 812 -18.20 2.06 16.86
C ALA A 812 -16.77 2.57 17.07
N LEU A 813 -16.52 3.85 16.79
CA LEU A 813 -15.20 4.48 16.92
C LEU A 813 -15.01 5.24 18.23
N LYS A 814 -15.98 5.19 19.15
CA LYS A 814 -15.83 5.72 20.49
C LYS A 814 -15.29 4.65 21.43
N ILE A 815 -14.18 4.92 22.05
CA ILE A 815 -13.46 3.98 22.91
C ILE A 815 -13.23 4.64 24.25
N ASP A 816 -13.69 4.02 25.32
CA ASP A 816 -13.55 4.55 26.68
C ASP A 816 -12.78 3.55 27.56
N GLY A 817 -11.74 4.00 28.28
CA GLY A 817 -11.03 3.25 29.31
C GLY A 817 -10.21 2.04 28.83
N VAL A 818 -9.74 2.06 27.60
CA VAL A 818 -8.96 0.94 27.01
C VAL A 818 -7.52 0.99 27.49
N THR A 819 -6.95 -0.16 27.84
CA THR A 819 -5.56 -0.26 28.29
C THR A 819 -4.56 -0.21 27.13
N ALA A 820 -3.30 0.13 27.41
CA ALA A 820 -2.22 0.12 26.43
C ALA A 820 -2.11 -1.23 25.68
N THR A 821 -2.19 -2.34 26.42
CA THR A 821 -2.13 -3.70 25.84
C THR A 821 -3.29 -3.98 24.89
N GLN A 822 -4.51 -3.52 25.20
CA GLN A 822 -5.67 -3.68 24.33
C GLN A 822 -5.55 -2.86 23.03
N LEU A 823 -4.84 -1.73 23.08
CA LEU A 823 -4.50 -0.93 21.90
C LEU A 823 -3.29 -1.48 21.12
N GLY A 824 -2.71 -2.61 21.54
CA GLY A 824 -1.50 -3.15 20.93
C GLY A 824 -0.23 -2.34 21.20
N LEU A 825 -0.29 -1.42 22.17
CA LEU A 825 0.87 -0.63 22.59
C LEU A 825 1.74 -1.46 23.53
N ASP A 826 3.04 -1.43 23.29
CA ASP A 826 4.00 -2.12 24.16
C ASP A 826 4.15 -1.35 25.48
N ALA A 827 3.86 -2.00 26.60
CA ALA A 827 3.97 -1.39 27.92
C ALA A 827 5.41 -1.35 28.46
N ASP A 828 6.38 -1.98 27.77
CA ASP A 828 7.77 -2.08 28.22
C ASP A 828 8.47 -0.71 28.24
N PRO A 829 8.94 -0.23 29.41
CA PRO A 829 9.62 1.05 29.53
C PRO A 829 10.84 1.19 28.60
N SER A 830 11.51 0.11 28.26
CA SER A 830 12.67 0.15 27.34
C SER A 830 12.29 0.59 25.92
N LYS A 831 11.06 0.34 25.51
CA LYS A 831 10.52 0.72 24.20
C LYS A 831 9.80 2.05 24.20
N THR A 832 9.32 2.48 25.35
CA THR A 832 8.57 3.72 25.54
C THR A 832 9.43 4.90 26.02
N GLY A 833 10.75 4.80 25.92
CA GLY A 833 11.66 5.88 26.36
C GLY A 833 11.77 6.06 27.87
N GLY A 834 11.54 4.99 28.64
CA GLY A 834 11.65 4.96 30.10
C GLY A 834 10.34 5.12 30.85
N PHE A 835 9.21 5.28 30.15
CA PHE A 835 7.89 5.36 30.75
C PHE A 835 7.19 4.00 30.74
N SER A 836 6.62 3.59 31.90
CA SER A 836 5.74 2.42 31.94
C SER A 836 4.34 2.84 31.48
N LEU A 837 3.80 2.08 30.54
CA LEU A 837 2.39 2.16 30.16
C LEU A 837 1.53 1.12 30.90
N GLU A 838 2.11 0.41 31.86
CA GLU A 838 1.38 -0.51 32.74
C GLU A 838 0.33 0.30 33.57
N GLY A 839 -0.92 -0.15 33.53
CA GLY A 839 -2.01 0.60 34.16
C GLY A 839 -2.50 1.83 33.40
N ALA A 840 -1.87 2.21 32.28
CA ALA A 840 -2.34 3.31 31.45
C ALA A 840 -3.69 2.99 30.83
N THR A 841 -4.61 3.97 30.85
CA THR A 841 -5.90 3.91 30.17
C THR A 841 -6.05 5.05 29.18
N PHE A 842 -6.73 4.76 28.09
CA PHE A 842 -6.95 5.68 26.98
C PHE A 842 -8.44 5.78 26.66
N ASP A 843 -8.91 7.00 26.52
CA ASP A 843 -10.21 7.31 25.93
C ASP A 843 -9.95 7.89 24.55
N VAL A 844 -10.66 7.42 23.52
CA VAL A 844 -10.50 7.92 22.13
C VAL A 844 -11.87 8.28 21.57
N ASP A 845 -11.99 9.45 21.00
CA ASP A 845 -13.21 9.95 20.38
C ASP A 845 -12.89 10.60 19.01
N PHE A 846 -13.63 10.23 17.99
CA PHE A 846 -13.50 10.75 16.65
C PHE A 846 -14.52 11.86 16.45
N PHE A 847 -14.11 13.11 16.45
CA PHE A 847 -14.99 14.24 16.15
C PHE A 847 -15.41 14.28 14.69
N LEU A 848 -14.59 13.74 13.80
CA LEU A 848 -14.87 13.59 12.38
C LEU A 848 -14.83 12.11 11.96
N PRO A 849 -15.70 11.67 11.04
CA PRO A 849 -15.64 10.32 10.51
C PRO A 849 -14.34 10.09 9.72
N PRO A 850 -13.73 8.89 9.73
CA PRO A 850 -12.69 8.55 8.76
C PRO A 850 -13.23 8.65 7.33
N ILE A 851 -12.40 9.12 6.39
CA ILE A 851 -12.74 9.19 4.97
C ILE A 851 -11.66 8.58 4.08
N LEU A 852 -12.07 8.05 2.95
CA LEU A 852 -11.22 7.66 1.84
C LEU A 852 -11.29 8.74 0.76
N GLU A 853 -10.29 9.61 0.73
CA GLU A 853 -10.20 10.67 -0.26
C GLU A 853 -9.67 10.11 -1.58
N SER A 854 -10.38 10.34 -2.68
CA SER A 854 -10.06 9.81 -4.01
C SER A 854 -10.05 10.86 -5.13
N CYS A 855 -10.38 12.13 -4.83
CA CYS A 855 -10.54 13.18 -5.84
C CYS A 855 -9.27 13.47 -6.65
N ASN A 856 -8.12 13.43 -5.97
CA ASN A 856 -6.84 13.82 -6.56
C ASN A 856 -5.86 12.63 -6.65
N GLN A 857 -6.38 11.40 -6.53
CA GLN A 857 -5.55 10.21 -6.54
C GLN A 857 -5.50 9.60 -7.94
N THR A 858 -4.31 9.24 -8.36
CA THR A 858 -4.04 8.47 -9.57
C THR A 858 -3.82 6.99 -9.23
N ASP A 859 -3.94 6.11 -10.21
CA ASP A 859 -3.56 4.70 -10.12
C ASP A 859 -4.32 3.84 -9.07
N GLY A 860 -5.59 4.19 -8.83
CA GLY A 860 -6.44 3.36 -7.99
C GLY A 860 -6.18 3.42 -6.48
N LYS A 861 -5.42 4.42 -6.03
CA LYS A 861 -5.16 4.64 -4.61
C LYS A 861 -6.19 5.56 -3.98
N PHE A 862 -6.31 5.46 -2.67
CA PHE A 862 -7.01 6.41 -1.81
C PHE A 862 -6.02 7.08 -0.86
N ARG A 863 -6.48 8.12 -0.21
CA ARG A 863 -5.90 8.58 1.03
C ARG A 863 -6.91 8.36 2.16
N LEU A 864 -6.52 7.56 3.13
CA LEU A 864 -7.26 7.48 4.38
C LEU A 864 -6.96 8.73 5.19
N GLN A 865 -7.99 9.49 5.48
CA GLN A 865 -7.90 10.72 6.25
C GLN A 865 -8.76 10.63 7.50
N VAL A 866 -8.15 10.97 8.64
CA VAL A 866 -8.81 11.07 9.94
C VAL A 866 -8.49 12.44 10.49
N GLY A 867 -9.49 13.26 10.66
CA GLY A 867 -9.36 14.59 11.27
C GLY A 867 -9.91 14.60 12.68
N ASP A 868 -9.40 15.54 13.47
CA ASP A 868 -9.92 15.84 14.80
C ASP A 868 -10.20 14.60 15.66
N LEU A 869 -9.23 13.69 15.71
CA LEU A 869 -9.25 12.59 16.66
C LEU A 869 -8.76 13.10 18.03
N TYR A 870 -9.60 12.98 19.02
CA TYR A 870 -9.28 13.32 20.39
C TYR A 870 -8.94 12.06 21.19
N GLY A 871 -7.80 12.11 21.88
CA GLY A 871 -7.38 11.09 22.82
C GLY A 871 -7.19 11.69 24.21
N LYS A 872 -7.62 10.98 25.23
CA LYS A 872 -7.26 11.28 26.61
C LYS A 872 -6.53 10.09 27.19
N ALA A 873 -5.34 10.35 27.69
CA ALA A 873 -4.54 9.31 28.35
C ALA A 873 -4.44 9.59 29.85
N LYS A 874 -4.56 8.54 30.65
CA LYS A 874 -4.24 8.51 32.08
C LYS A 874 -3.07 7.54 32.26
N LEU A 875 -1.95 8.06 32.68
CA LEU A 875 -0.68 7.35 32.85
C LEU A 875 -0.25 7.39 34.31
N LEU A 876 0.75 6.59 34.69
CA LEU A 876 1.32 6.54 36.03
C LEU A 876 0.24 6.39 37.11
N ASP A 877 -0.57 5.32 37.00
CA ASP A 877 -1.69 5.01 37.93
C ASP A 877 -2.72 6.16 38.04
N GLY A 878 -2.82 6.99 37.00
CA GLY A 878 -3.74 8.12 36.98
C GLY A 878 -3.17 9.45 37.46
N ASP A 879 -1.94 9.50 37.95
CA ASP A 879 -1.31 10.74 38.42
C ASP A 879 -1.00 11.71 37.26
N LEU A 880 -0.74 11.16 36.07
CA LEU A 880 -0.54 11.94 34.87
C LEU A 880 -1.77 11.83 33.95
N GLN A 881 -2.42 12.93 33.69
CA GLN A 881 -3.46 13.06 32.68
C GLN A 881 -2.98 14.01 31.59
N LEU A 882 -3.26 13.67 30.34
CA LEU A 882 -2.99 14.52 29.20
C LEU A 882 -4.05 14.29 28.11
N GLY A 883 -4.32 15.33 27.34
CA GLY A 883 -5.09 15.30 26.09
C GLY A 883 -4.16 15.18 24.91
N LEU A 884 -4.57 14.38 23.94
CA LEU A 884 -3.92 14.25 22.64
C LEU A 884 -4.95 14.58 21.57
N PHE A 885 -4.57 15.46 20.66
CA PHE A 885 -5.33 15.74 19.46
C PHE A 885 -4.51 15.36 18.25
N LEU A 886 -5.08 14.68 17.29
CA LEU A 886 -4.36 14.28 16.11
C LEU A 886 -5.18 14.33 14.82
N GLY A 887 -4.47 14.61 13.73
CA GLY A 887 -4.93 14.45 12.36
C GLY A 887 -4.00 13.48 11.62
N LEU A 888 -4.60 12.60 10.83
CA LEU A 888 -3.91 11.55 10.09
C LEU A 888 -4.27 11.66 8.60
N ASP A 889 -3.26 11.59 7.75
CA ASP A 889 -3.44 11.48 6.30
C ASP A 889 -2.40 10.51 5.74
N MET A 890 -2.85 9.38 5.21
CA MET A 890 -1.98 8.31 4.72
C MET A 890 -2.53 7.66 3.46
N GLY A 891 -1.63 7.13 2.62
CA GLY A 891 -2.01 6.36 1.46
C GLY A 891 -2.76 5.08 1.87
N ALA A 892 -3.78 4.72 1.10
CA ALA A 892 -4.56 3.51 1.30
C ALA A 892 -4.94 2.89 -0.04
N GLN A 893 -5.09 1.58 -0.07
CA GLN A 893 -5.59 0.83 -1.22
C GLN A 893 -6.52 -0.29 -0.76
N ILE A 894 -7.49 -0.63 -1.63
CA ILE A 894 -8.36 -1.78 -1.38
C ILE A 894 -7.63 -3.02 -1.90
N ALA A 895 -7.66 -4.09 -1.13
CA ALA A 895 -7.10 -5.38 -1.50
C ALA A 895 -8.13 -6.49 -1.34
N LEU A 896 -7.97 -7.51 -2.16
CA LEU A 896 -8.76 -8.74 -2.09
C LEU A 896 -8.13 -9.70 -1.10
N GLY A 897 -8.94 -10.35 -0.29
CA GLY A 897 -8.54 -11.36 0.69
C GLY A 897 -9.60 -12.42 0.88
N LYS A 898 -9.36 -13.33 1.82
CA LYS A 898 -10.35 -14.32 2.27
C LYS A 898 -10.47 -14.24 3.79
N SER A 899 -11.69 -14.42 4.31
CA SER A 899 -11.91 -14.55 5.75
C SER A 899 -11.29 -15.88 6.26
N PRO A 900 -11.14 -16.07 7.57
CA PRO A 900 -10.70 -17.35 8.13
C PRO A 900 -11.60 -18.54 7.72
N GLU A 901 -12.86 -18.26 7.45
CA GLU A 901 -13.86 -19.23 6.98
C GLU A 901 -13.82 -19.44 5.45
N GLY A 902 -12.92 -18.73 4.74
CA GLY A 902 -12.75 -18.83 3.30
C GLY A 902 -13.62 -17.90 2.46
N ALA A 903 -14.51 -17.10 3.07
CA ALA A 903 -15.36 -16.16 2.34
C ALA A 903 -14.54 -15.02 1.72
N PRO A 904 -14.90 -14.55 0.51
CA PRO A 904 -14.21 -13.44 -0.13
C PRO A 904 -14.40 -12.15 0.67
N GLN A 905 -13.32 -11.38 0.79
CA GLN A 905 -13.25 -10.22 1.67
C GLN A 905 -12.50 -9.08 1.00
N LEU A 906 -13.03 -7.87 1.15
CA LEU A 906 -12.31 -6.64 0.85
C LEU A 906 -11.63 -6.13 2.11
N SER A 907 -10.39 -5.73 2.01
CA SER A 907 -9.62 -5.12 3.10
C SER A 907 -8.97 -3.82 2.64
N VAL A 908 -8.73 -2.92 3.57
CA VAL A 908 -7.95 -1.70 3.31
C VAL A 908 -6.51 -1.96 3.73
N GLN A 909 -5.59 -1.82 2.79
CA GLN A 909 -4.15 -1.84 3.05
C GLN A 909 -3.63 -0.41 3.10
N LEU A 910 -2.81 -0.13 4.10
CA LEU A 910 -2.27 1.20 4.34
C LEU A 910 -0.83 1.28 3.82
N ASP A 911 -0.51 2.40 3.15
CA ASP A 911 0.86 2.70 2.74
C ASP A 911 1.68 3.19 3.95
N PRO A 912 2.99 2.90 4.00
CA PRO A 912 3.85 3.35 5.11
C PRO A 912 4.08 4.87 5.14
N GLU A 913 3.76 5.59 4.06
CA GLU A 913 3.86 7.06 4.03
C GLU A 913 2.72 7.68 4.83
N LEU A 914 3.09 8.20 5.98
CA LEU A 914 2.19 8.77 6.97
C LEU A 914 2.47 10.25 7.15
N ASN A 915 1.46 11.09 6.96
CA ASN A 915 1.45 12.46 7.42
C ASN A 915 0.61 12.53 8.71
N LEU A 916 1.31 12.68 9.82
CA LEU A 916 0.71 12.75 11.16
C LEU A 916 0.93 14.13 11.75
N GLN A 917 -0.17 14.79 12.12
CA GLN A 917 -0.14 16.01 12.92
C GLN A 917 -0.74 15.70 14.30
N TYR A 918 -0.10 16.17 15.36
CA TYR A 918 -0.61 15.97 16.71
C TYR A 918 -0.28 17.15 17.61
N GLU A 919 -1.09 17.35 18.64
CA GLU A 919 -0.91 18.35 19.69
C GLU A 919 -1.20 17.69 21.04
N LEU A 920 -0.34 17.94 22.03
CA LEU A 920 -0.58 17.56 23.41
C LEU A 920 -1.06 18.78 24.20
N PHE A 921 -2.12 18.60 24.97
CA PHE A 921 -2.70 19.64 25.82
C PHE A 921 -3.19 19.02 27.15
N ASP A 922 -3.70 19.83 28.04
CA ASP A 922 -4.24 19.43 29.35
C ASP A 922 -3.32 18.51 30.16
N ILE A 923 -2.00 18.70 30.03
CA ILE A 923 -1.02 17.94 30.82
C ILE A 923 -1.15 18.36 32.29
N SER A 924 -1.25 17.36 33.18
CA SER A 924 -1.31 17.58 34.65
C SER A 924 -0.19 18.54 35.09
N LYS A 925 -0.51 19.52 35.92
CA LYS A 925 0.41 20.61 36.33
C LYS A 925 1.77 20.12 36.84
N ALA A 926 1.80 18.98 37.54
CA ALA A 926 3.03 18.38 38.06
C ALA A 926 4.01 17.99 36.94
N TYR A 927 3.52 17.72 35.73
CA TYR A 927 4.28 17.23 34.58
C TYR A 927 4.34 18.23 33.42
N ALA A 928 3.82 19.42 33.57
CA ALA A 928 3.77 20.43 32.50
C ALA A 928 5.16 20.75 31.90
N GLY A 929 6.20 20.73 32.73
CA GLY A 929 7.58 20.92 32.27
C GLY A 929 8.16 19.77 31.44
N SER A 930 7.47 18.65 31.36
CA SER A 930 7.88 17.45 30.58
C SER A 930 7.11 17.29 29.26
N LYS A 931 6.40 18.32 28.79
CA LYS A 931 5.58 18.27 27.57
C LYS A 931 6.36 17.72 26.37
N SER A 932 7.57 18.21 26.13
CA SER A 932 8.41 17.77 25.01
C SER A 932 8.82 16.30 25.10
N VAL A 933 8.96 15.76 26.33
CA VAL A 933 9.26 14.34 26.55
C VAL A 933 8.05 13.48 26.14
N PHE A 934 6.85 13.92 26.54
CA PHE A 934 5.62 13.24 26.15
C PHE A 934 5.33 13.37 24.65
N GLU A 935 5.62 14.50 24.03
CA GLU A 935 5.52 14.68 22.57
C GLU A 935 6.39 13.67 21.83
N ASN A 936 7.64 13.51 22.26
CA ASN A 936 8.56 12.53 21.67
C ASN A 936 8.09 11.07 21.92
N LEU A 937 7.58 10.77 23.10
CA LEU A 937 7.02 9.47 23.43
C LEU A 937 5.81 9.13 22.53
N PHE A 938 4.86 10.06 22.44
CA PHE A 938 3.65 9.84 21.62
C PHE A 938 3.97 9.79 20.13
N ALA A 939 4.89 10.61 19.62
CA ALA A 939 5.36 10.52 18.24
C ALA A 939 5.90 9.10 17.92
N LYS A 940 6.69 8.55 18.85
CA LYS A 940 7.23 7.21 18.70
C LYS A 940 6.14 6.13 18.80
N LEU A 941 5.30 6.19 19.84
CA LEU A 941 4.21 5.22 20.05
C LEU A 941 3.22 5.20 18.87
N LEU A 942 2.82 6.38 18.40
CA LEU A 942 1.95 6.51 17.24
C LEU A 942 2.63 6.00 15.97
N GLY A 943 3.90 6.36 15.77
CA GLY A 943 4.67 5.89 14.62
C GLY A 943 4.85 4.37 14.60
N ASP A 944 5.09 3.75 15.76
CA ASP A 944 5.23 2.30 15.89
C ASP A 944 3.88 1.58 15.79
N ALA A 945 2.81 2.10 16.39
CA ALA A 945 1.45 1.57 16.27
C ALA A 945 0.96 1.59 14.81
N LEU A 946 1.20 2.69 14.11
CA LEU A 946 0.79 2.85 12.71
C LEU A 946 1.58 1.96 11.75
N LYS A 947 2.86 1.71 12.01
CA LYS A 947 3.67 0.74 11.23
C LYS A 947 3.21 -0.71 11.42
N ASN A 948 2.70 -1.04 12.60
CA ASN A 948 2.18 -2.38 12.92
C ASN A 948 0.72 -2.58 12.50
N GLY A 949 0.10 -1.58 11.87
CA GLY A 949 -1.32 -1.52 11.56
C GLY A 949 -2.10 -0.79 12.66
N ILE A 950 -3.11 -0.01 12.27
CA ILE A 950 -4.01 0.64 13.24
C ILE A 950 -4.94 -0.45 13.78
N PRO A 951 -4.92 -0.77 15.09
CA PRO A 951 -5.86 -1.73 15.66
C PRO A 951 -7.30 -1.33 15.33
N GLY A 952 -8.07 -2.26 14.77
CA GLY A 952 -9.44 -2.01 14.33
C GLY A 952 -9.60 -1.65 12.85
N LEU A 953 -8.59 -1.12 12.16
CA LEU A 953 -8.64 -0.97 10.70
C LEU A 953 -8.54 -2.32 9.97
N ASP A 954 -7.85 -3.29 10.57
CA ASP A 954 -7.91 -4.68 10.10
C ASP A 954 -9.32 -5.29 10.21
N ALA A 955 -10.19 -4.70 11.02
CA ALA A 955 -11.60 -5.07 11.12
C ALA A 955 -12.47 -4.42 10.03
N LEU A 956 -11.96 -3.43 9.28
CA LEU A 956 -12.60 -2.92 8.05
C LEU A 956 -12.46 -3.95 6.91
N LYS A 957 -12.76 -5.20 7.25
CA LYS A 957 -12.86 -6.30 6.32
C LYS A 957 -14.33 -6.45 5.96
N LEU A 958 -14.69 -6.03 4.78
CA LEU A 958 -16.04 -6.22 4.27
C LEU A 958 -16.14 -7.62 3.67
N ASN A 959 -16.80 -8.53 4.37
CA ASN A 959 -17.16 -9.82 3.80
C ASN A 959 -18.18 -9.59 2.69
N LEU A 960 -17.85 -10.06 1.49
CA LEU A 960 -18.82 -10.03 0.41
C LEU A 960 -19.82 -11.17 0.62
N PRO A 961 -21.11 -10.94 0.29
CA PRO A 961 -22.12 -11.93 0.53
C PRO A 961 -21.90 -13.19 -0.31
N SER A 962 -22.10 -14.35 0.27
CA SER A 962 -22.25 -15.60 -0.47
C SER A 962 -23.66 -15.65 -1.05
N LEU A 963 -23.79 -16.01 -2.32
CA LEU A 963 -25.09 -16.29 -2.93
C LEU A 963 -25.53 -17.68 -2.48
N ASP A 964 -26.54 -17.77 -1.62
CA ASP A 964 -27.16 -19.04 -1.25
C ASP A 964 -28.24 -19.38 -2.28
N LEU A 965 -27.89 -20.19 -3.24
CA LEU A 965 -28.83 -20.66 -4.27
C LEU A 965 -29.51 -21.99 -3.90
N GLY A 966 -29.09 -22.63 -2.83
CA GLY A 966 -29.64 -23.94 -2.42
C GLY A 966 -31.13 -23.93 -2.13
N GLY A 967 -31.65 -22.79 -1.61
CA GLY A 967 -33.08 -22.59 -1.40
C GLY A 967 -33.87 -22.11 -2.62
N LEU A 968 -33.21 -21.62 -3.67
CA LEU A 968 -33.84 -21.02 -4.86
C LEU A 968 -33.97 -22.01 -6.01
N VAL A 969 -33.10 -23.01 -6.09
CA VAL A 969 -33.06 -23.97 -7.20
C VAL A 969 -33.53 -25.36 -6.73
N PRO A 970 -34.74 -25.82 -7.10
CA PRO A 970 -35.17 -27.17 -6.82
C PRO A 970 -34.20 -28.17 -7.42
N GLY A 971 -33.73 -29.11 -6.64
CA GLY A 971 -32.78 -30.16 -7.08
C GLY A 971 -31.36 -29.93 -6.62
N LEU A 972 -31.01 -28.71 -6.17
CA LEU A 972 -29.75 -28.44 -5.45
C LEU A 972 -29.92 -28.83 -3.96
N PRO A 973 -28.91 -29.46 -3.37
CA PRO A 973 -28.92 -29.67 -1.93
C PRO A 973 -29.01 -28.33 -1.17
N ALA A 974 -29.79 -28.25 -0.10
CA ALA A 974 -30.02 -27.03 0.68
C ALA A 974 -28.72 -26.43 1.29
N TRP A 975 -27.62 -27.18 1.34
CA TRP A 975 -26.31 -26.76 1.79
C TRP A 975 -25.40 -26.22 0.65
N THR A 976 -25.87 -26.25 -0.62
CA THR A 976 -25.09 -25.75 -1.75
C THR A 976 -24.99 -24.23 -1.66
N LYS A 977 -23.83 -23.75 -1.28
CA LYS A 977 -23.49 -22.33 -1.30
C LYS A 977 -22.58 -22.08 -2.49
N ILE A 978 -23.03 -21.25 -3.40
CA ILE A 978 -22.18 -20.76 -4.47
C ILE A 978 -21.46 -19.52 -3.95
N GLN A 979 -20.14 -19.57 -3.94
CA GLN A 979 -19.31 -18.46 -3.51
C GLN A 979 -18.80 -17.66 -4.71
N LEU A 980 -18.72 -16.35 -4.53
CA LEU A 980 -18.06 -15.48 -5.50
C LEU A 980 -16.54 -15.66 -5.36
N GLN A 981 -15.91 -16.10 -6.45
CA GLN A 981 -14.46 -16.10 -6.53
C GLN A 981 -13.98 -14.76 -7.08
N LEU A 982 -13.30 -13.97 -6.25
CA LEU A 982 -12.71 -12.72 -6.67
C LEU A 982 -11.39 -12.99 -7.39
N LYS A 983 -11.19 -12.41 -8.57
CA LYS A 983 -10.02 -12.64 -9.43
C LYS A 983 -9.08 -11.46 -9.49
N ASP A 984 -9.60 -10.27 -9.69
CA ASP A 984 -8.81 -9.05 -9.86
C ASP A 984 -9.58 -7.85 -9.32
N LEU A 985 -8.84 -6.81 -8.96
CA LEU A 985 -9.40 -5.55 -8.49
C LEU A 985 -8.76 -4.41 -9.27
N LYS A 986 -9.60 -3.57 -9.88
CA LYS A 986 -9.18 -2.38 -10.63
C LYS A 986 -9.94 -1.17 -10.13
N ARG A 987 -9.27 -0.04 -10.10
CA ARG A 987 -9.90 1.24 -9.78
C ARG A 987 -9.85 2.17 -10.97
N THR A 988 -10.99 2.76 -11.28
CA THR A 988 -11.10 3.74 -12.36
C THR A 988 -12.39 4.55 -12.20
N GLY A 989 -12.36 5.84 -12.54
CA GLY A 989 -13.54 6.70 -12.63
C GLY A 989 -14.36 6.77 -11.33
N GLY A 990 -13.74 6.78 -10.16
CA GLY A 990 -14.47 6.82 -8.89
C GLY A 990 -15.08 5.48 -8.45
N TYR A 991 -14.73 4.38 -9.10
CA TYR A 991 -15.21 3.03 -8.78
C TYR A 991 -14.07 2.07 -8.47
N THR A 992 -14.36 1.16 -7.58
CA THR A 992 -13.59 -0.08 -7.36
C THR A 992 -14.31 -1.19 -8.09
N ALA A 993 -13.74 -1.65 -9.21
CA ALA A 993 -14.24 -2.76 -10.01
C ALA A 993 -13.53 -4.06 -9.62
N ILE A 994 -14.30 -5.11 -9.42
CA ILE A 994 -13.84 -6.42 -8.96
C ILE A 994 -14.29 -7.44 -9.99
N ASP A 995 -13.33 -8.08 -10.62
CA ASP A 995 -13.60 -9.19 -11.53
C ASP A 995 -13.83 -10.47 -10.71
N ALA A 996 -14.91 -11.16 -11.00
CA ALA A 996 -15.34 -12.29 -10.21
C ALA A 996 -15.80 -13.47 -11.09
N GLY A 997 -16.04 -14.60 -10.47
CA GLY A 997 -16.65 -15.79 -11.04
C GLY A 997 -17.43 -16.53 -9.98
N LEU A 998 -18.06 -17.64 -10.36
CA LEU A 998 -18.71 -18.57 -9.43
C LEU A 998 -17.78 -19.75 -9.13
N GLU A 999 -17.77 -20.18 -7.88
CA GLU A 999 -17.03 -21.34 -7.40
C GLU A 999 -17.94 -22.28 -6.61
#